data_20e4c2d1b9ff0c002e24514d8c68deab
#
_entry.id   20e4c2d1b9ff0c002e24514d8c68deab
#
_cell.length_a   1.000
_cell.length_b   1.000
_cell.length_c   1.000
_cell.angle_alpha   90.00
_cell.angle_beta   90.00
_cell.angle_gamma   90.00
#
_symmetry.space_group_name_H-M   'P 1'
#
loop_
_entity.id
_entity.type
_entity.pdbx_description
1 polymer ?
#
loop_
_entity_poly.entity_id
_entity_poly.type
_entity_poly.pdbx_seq_one_letter_code
_entity_poly.pdbx_strand_id
1 'polypeptide(L)'
;MKRFPHYQQHDQMDCGPTCLRMIAAFYGKHYSLERLREKSFITRLGVSMLGISEAAEKIGFRTMGVQISFQQLLEDAPLPCIVHWNQQHFVVVYRMSKGQVWVADPGAGKVKYAQEEFCNCWQSNKKEGKATGIALLLEPTSDFYAVEEEDTIDYQGLGFLFSYLRPYKQLLGQLLLGLLLGSLIQLLLPFLTQSIVDFGISNQNLNYVYLVLLAQLMLTFSSSTVNFIRGWILLHLGTRINISLISDFLSKLMKLPMGYFDTKMTGDILQRINDHARIQSFLTGSSLNILFSMFNILIFGIVLALYSGTIFLIFIIGSLVYIIYVWLFLKKRAELDHKRFAQQSANQSSVVQLVTGMQEIKLSACEQQKRWEWERIQAKLFRLNIKSLALAQYQDSGAIFINQTKNVIITALVAALVIEGKMTLGMMLSVQYIIGQLNSPIDQLITFIRDMQDVRLSVNRLGEIRNKKDEEDNNRGRIRNIPPSKDIEIKNLSFSYDPLNETPTLNHINLTIPAGKQTAIVGMSGSGKTTLVKMLLGFYPPAKGEITLGGINLNNYNIRQWRKKCGIVMQDGFIFSDSIAGNIAPGVEHIDTELLRYAARIANIEEYIESLPMGYNTKIGQEGHGLSQGQKQRILIARAVYKEPHYIFFDEATNALDANNERTIMSKLEKFLQGKTSIIVAHRLSTVRHADNIVVIEKGIIAETGTHEELIAKKGIYYRLVKNQLEL
;
A
#
# COMPACT_ATOMS: atom_id res chain seq x y z
N MET A 1 -16.51 -29.20 -17.48
CA MET A 1 -16.85 -27.83 -16.97
C MET A 1 -15.59 -27.03 -16.84
N LYS A 2 -15.49 -25.84 -17.45
CA LYS A 2 -14.38 -24.89 -17.25
C LYS A 2 -14.25 -24.57 -15.76
N ARG A 3 -13.03 -24.62 -15.22
CA ARG A 3 -12.76 -24.28 -13.82
C ARG A 3 -12.94 -22.78 -13.65
N PHE A 4 -13.86 -22.33 -12.76
CA PHE A 4 -14.11 -20.90 -12.55
C PHE A 4 -12.79 -20.21 -12.10
N PRO A 5 -12.37 -19.09 -12.72
CA PRO A 5 -11.17 -18.37 -12.30
C PRO A 5 -11.37 -17.77 -10.90
N HIS A 6 -10.26 -17.55 -10.18
CA HIS A 6 -10.29 -16.86 -8.90
C HIS A 6 -9.12 -15.89 -8.87
N TYR A 7 -9.44 -14.64 -8.56
CA TYR A 7 -8.49 -13.58 -8.28
C TYR A 7 -8.71 -13.08 -6.86
N GLN A 8 -7.63 -12.70 -6.21
CA GLN A 8 -7.68 -12.16 -4.87
C GLN A 8 -7.67 -10.64 -4.94
N GLN A 9 -8.44 -10.00 -4.06
CA GLN A 9 -8.39 -8.57 -3.88
C GLN A 9 -7.07 -8.17 -3.22
N HIS A 10 -6.52 -7.02 -3.62
CA HIS A 10 -5.29 -6.50 -3.06
C HIS A 10 -5.55 -5.59 -1.87
N ASP A 11 -6.61 -4.79 -1.92
CA ASP A 11 -7.06 -3.89 -0.87
C ASP A 11 -8.48 -4.29 -0.42
N GLN A 12 -8.87 -3.87 0.77
CA GLN A 12 -10.22 -4.17 1.30
C GLN A 12 -11.35 -3.62 0.43
N MET A 13 -11.10 -2.53 -0.30
CA MET A 13 -12.09 -1.84 -1.14
C MET A 13 -12.24 -2.46 -2.53
N ASP A 14 -11.42 -3.45 -2.89
CA ASP A 14 -11.35 -4.03 -4.24
C ASP A 14 -12.33 -5.17 -4.50
N CYS A 15 -13.20 -5.49 -3.58
CA CYS A 15 -14.08 -6.66 -3.71
C CYS A 15 -14.91 -6.64 -5.01
N GLY A 16 -15.55 -5.51 -5.34
CA GLY A 16 -16.36 -5.37 -6.55
C GLY A 16 -15.57 -5.51 -7.85
N PRO A 17 -14.54 -4.68 -8.09
CA PRO A 17 -13.68 -4.80 -9.26
C PRO A 17 -13.05 -6.19 -9.42
N THR A 18 -12.68 -6.85 -8.31
CA THR A 18 -12.13 -8.20 -8.35
C THR A 18 -13.19 -9.24 -8.72
N CYS A 19 -14.45 -9.09 -8.26
CA CYS A 19 -15.56 -9.91 -8.70
C CYS A 19 -15.80 -9.77 -10.21
N LEU A 20 -15.83 -8.55 -10.72
CA LEU A 20 -15.97 -8.28 -12.15
C LEU A 20 -14.81 -8.88 -12.95
N ARG A 21 -13.58 -8.79 -12.46
CA ARG A 21 -12.40 -9.43 -13.06
C ARG A 21 -12.54 -10.94 -13.16
N MET A 22 -13.07 -11.59 -12.11
CA MET A 22 -13.29 -13.05 -12.12
C MET A 22 -14.34 -13.43 -13.16
N ILE A 23 -15.42 -12.66 -13.30
CA ILE A 23 -16.48 -12.93 -14.28
C ILE A 23 -15.95 -12.70 -15.70
N ALA A 24 -15.25 -11.60 -15.97
CA ALA A 24 -14.66 -11.33 -17.26
C ALA A 24 -13.69 -12.45 -17.71
N ALA A 25 -12.85 -12.93 -16.78
CA ALA A 25 -11.94 -14.04 -17.03
C ALA A 25 -12.67 -15.39 -17.27
N PHE A 26 -13.81 -15.61 -16.66
CA PHE A 26 -14.66 -16.78 -16.93
C PHE A 26 -15.18 -16.79 -18.38
N TYR A 27 -15.52 -15.61 -18.91
CA TYR A 27 -15.93 -15.44 -20.32
C TYR A 27 -14.76 -15.30 -21.29
N GLY A 28 -13.51 -15.35 -20.81
CA GLY A 28 -12.30 -15.47 -21.65
C GLY A 28 -11.52 -14.18 -21.84
N LYS A 29 -11.87 -13.07 -21.15
CA LYS A 29 -11.10 -11.82 -21.22
C LYS A 29 -10.42 -11.48 -19.88
N HIS A 30 -9.20 -10.99 -19.96
CA HIS A 30 -8.38 -10.66 -18.81
C HIS A 30 -8.19 -9.14 -18.71
N TYR A 31 -8.72 -8.54 -17.65
CA TYR A 31 -8.56 -7.12 -17.34
C TYR A 31 -7.62 -6.91 -16.15
N SER A 32 -6.84 -5.83 -16.17
CA SER A 32 -6.10 -5.38 -15.01
C SER A 32 -7.04 -4.88 -13.91
N LEU A 33 -6.67 -5.08 -12.64
CA LEU A 33 -7.49 -4.61 -11.52
C LEU A 33 -7.58 -3.09 -11.51
N GLU A 34 -6.50 -2.41 -11.91
CA GLU A 34 -6.41 -0.95 -11.94
C GLU A 34 -7.44 -0.34 -12.91
N ARG A 35 -7.56 -0.90 -14.11
CA ARG A 35 -8.56 -0.46 -15.10
C ARG A 35 -10.00 -0.64 -14.62
N LEU A 36 -10.27 -1.76 -13.94
CA LEU A 36 -11.60 -2.01 -13.38
C LEU A 36 -11.89 -1.11 -12.18
N ARG A 37 -10.88 -0.76 -11.37
CA ARG A 37 -11.00 0.25 -10.31
C ARG A 37 -11.40 1.62 -10.86
N GLU A 38 -10.71 2.07 -11.90
CA GLU A 38 -11.00 3.37 -12.54
C GLU A 38 -12.40 3.41 -13.13
N LYS A 39 -12.83 2.32 -13.79
CA LYS A 39 -14.18 2.21 -14.37
C LYS A 39 -15.29 2.07 -13.33
N SER A 40 -14.97 1.51 -12.13
CA SER A 40 -15.95 1.28 -11.04
C SER A 40 -16.11 2.46 -10.09
N PHE A 41 -15.36 3.55 -10.28
CA PHE A 41 -15.41 4.74 -9.42
C PHE A 41 -15.24 4.43 -7.92
N ILE A 42 -14.18 3.67 -7.61
CA ILE A 42 -13.91 3.25 -6.24
C ILE A 42 -13.67 4.45 -5.33
N THR A 43 -14.32 4.46 -4.16
CA THR A 43 -14.18 5.49 -3.13
C THR A 43 -13.48 4.92 -1.88
N ARG A 44 -13.23 5.76 -0.87
CA ARG A 44 -12.70 5.33 0.42
C ARG A 44 -13.60 4.36 1.18
N LEU A 45 -14.90 4.41 0.90
CA LEU A 45 -15.89 3.50 1.49
C LEU A 45 -16.06 2.19 0.69
N GLY A 46 -15.35 2.06 -0.43
CA GLY A 46 -15.44 0.93 -1.34
C GLY A 46 -16.10 1.29 -2.66
N VAL A 47 -16.69 0.30 -3.31
CA VAL A 47 -17.41 0.45 -4.58
C VAL A 47 -18.91 0.19 -4.35
N SER A 48 -19.76 0.97 -4.99
CA SER A 48 -21.19 0.72 -4.99
C SER A 48 -21.57 -0.35 -6.04
N MET A 49 -22.72 -1.00 -5.88
CA MET A 49 -23.21 -1.94 -6.89
C MET A 49 -23.44 -1.26 -8.24
N LEU A 50 -23.86 0.01 -8.23
CA LEU A 50 -23.98 0.83 -9.43
C LEU A 50 -22.63 1.04 -10.11
N GLY A 51 -21.56 1.30 -9.34
CA GLY A 51 -20.20 1.43 -9.88
C GLY A 51 -19.70 0.14 -10.53
N ILE A 52 -20.03 -1.02 -9.95
CA ILE A 52 -19.68 -2.31 -10.56
C ILE A 52 -20.49 -2.52 -11.85
N SER A 53 -21.79 -2.16 -11.84
CA SER A 53 -22.67 -2.23 -13.00
C SER A 53 -22.16 -1.39 -14.16
N GLU A 54 -21.85 -0.10 -13.92
CA GLU A 54 -21.28 0.78 -14.94
C GLU A 54 -19.92 0.32 -15.47
N ALA A 55 -19.05 -0.20 -14.58
CA ALA A 55 -17.79 -0.76 -15.02
C ALA A 55 -17.98 -1.99 -15.92
N ALA A 56 -18.97 -2.83 -15.57
CA ALA A 56 -19.31 -4.00 -16.36
C ALA A 56 -19.87 -3.61 -17.74
N GLU A 57 -20.74 -2.61 -17.81
CA GLU A 57 -21.28 -2.10 -19.07
C GLU A 57 -20.20 -1.48 -19.95
N LYS A 58 -19.27 -0.71 -19.36
CA LYS A 58 -18.12 -0.13 -20.09
C LYS A 58 -17.17 -1.16 -20.68
N ILE A 59 -17.19 -2.41 -20.20
CA ILE A 59 -16.39 -3.51 -20.74
C ILE A 59 -17.22 -4.47 -21.59
N GLY A 60 -18.51 -4.12 -21.87
CA GLY A 60 -19.36 -4.83 -22.81
C GLY A 60 -20.27 -5.90 -22.18
N PHE A 61 -20.54 -5.85 -20.88
CA PHE A 61 -21.61 -6.65 -20.27
C PHE A 61 -22.91 -5.88 -20.29
N ARG A 62 -24.01 -6.61 -20.33
CA ARG A 62 -25.34 -6.12 -19.94
C ARG A 62 -25.56 -6.46 -18.48
N THR A 63 -26.03 -5.50 -17.67
CA THR A 63 -26.20 -5.68 -16.25
C THR A 63 -27.62 -5.44 -15.79
N MET A 64 -28.02 -6.11 -14.71
CA MET A 64 -29.30 -5.91 -14.03
C MET A 64 -29.12 -6.08 -12.52
N GLY A 65 -29.30 -5.00 -11.76
CA GLY A 65 -29.39 -5.06 -10.30
C GLY A 65 -30.78 -5.52 -9.86
N VAL A 66 -30.84 -6.60 -9.08
CA VAL A 66 -32.10 -7.21 -8.66
C VAL A 66 -32.11 -7.51 -7.16
N GLN A 67 -33.31 -7.40 -6.59
CA GLN A 67 -33.57 -7.86 -5.22
C GLN A 67 -34.50 -9.08 -5.30
N ILE A 68 -33.98 -10.27 -5.03
CA ILE A 68 -34.61 -11.55 -5.28
C ILE A 68 -34.52 -12.50 -4.07
N SER A 69 -35.43 -13.49 -4.06
CA SER A 69 -35.42 -14.59 -3.10
C SER A 69 -34.37 -15.65 -3.47
N PHE A 70 -34.05 -16.54 -2.54
CA PHE A 70 -33.10 -17.65 -2.81
C PHE A 70 -33.59 -18.56 -3.94
N GLN A 71 -34.89 -18.80 -4.01
CA GLN A 71 -35.46 -19.65 -5.05
C GLN A 71 -35.32 -19.01 -6.44
N GLN A 72 -35.60 -17.71 -6.56
CA GLN A 72 -35.36 -16.96 -7.80
C GLN A 72 -33.88 -16.91 -8.20
N LEU A 73 -32.97 -16.79 -7.21
CA LEU A 73 -31.53 -16.87 -7.49
C LEU A 73 -31.12 -18.27 -8.02
N LEU A 74 -31.79 -19.33 -7.58
CA LEU A 74 -31.50 -20.71 -7.99
C LEU A 74 -32.06 -21.05 -9.37
N GLU A 75 -33.28 -20.57 -9.67
CA GLU A 75 -34.05 -20.98 -10.85
C GLU A 75 -33.91 -20.00 -12.03
N ASP A 76 -33.90 -18.70 -11.76
CA ASP A 76 -34.00 -17.64 -12.79
C ASP A 76 -32.72 -16.89 -13.04
N ALA A 77 -31.78 -16.84 -12.08
CA ALA A 77 -30.61 -15.98 -12.21
C ALA A 77 -29.51 -16.61 -13.08
N PRO A 78 -29.00 -15.88 -14.10
CA PRO A 78 -27.82 -16.32 -14.85
C PRO A 78 -26.59 -16.34 -13.95
N LEU A 79 -25.83 -17.44 -14.02
CA LEU A 79 -24.58 -17.60 -13.29
C LEU A 79 -23.38 -17.55 -14.25
N PRO A 80 -22.28 -16.90 -13.89
CA PRO A 80 -21.95 -16.31 -12.58
C PRO A 80 -22.59 -14.91 -12.37
N CYS A 81 -23.00 -14.61 -11.13
CA CYS A 81 -23.51 -13.31 -10.73
C CYS A 81 -22.81 -12.77 -9.49
N ILE A 82 -22.82 -11.46 -9.27
CA ILE A 82 -22.26 -10.80 -8.08
C ILE A 82 -23.35 -10.61 -7.03
N VAL A 83 -23.09 -10.95 -5.78
CA VAL A 83 -24.03 -10.76 -4.68
C VAL A 83 -23.45 -9.90 -3.57
N HIS A 84 -24.31 -9.11 -2.91
CA HIS A 84 -23.92 -8.27 -1.78
C HIS A 84 -23.88 -9.12 -0.50
N TRP A 85 -22.73 -9.20 0.13
CA TRP A 85 -22.40 -10.15 1.19
C TRP A 85 -22.21 -9.44 2.53
N ASN A 86 -22.93 -9.88 3.56
CA ASN A 86 -22.86 -9.28 4.91
C ASN A 86 -23.00 -7.74 4.92
N GLN A 87 -23.70 -7.16 3.95
CA GLN A 87 -23.91 -5.71 3.77
C GLN A 87 -22.63 -4.85 3.64
N GLN A 88 -21.48 -5.46 3.44
CA GLN A 88 -20.18 -4.77 3.41
C GLN A 88 -19.22 -5.29 2.33
N HIS A 89 -19.58 -6.36 1.63
CA HIS A 89 -18.68 -7.06 0.73
C HIS A 89 -19.40 -7.55 -0.53
N PHE A 90 -18.64 -7.80 -1.61
CA PHE A 90 -19.15 -8.40 -2.83
C PHE A 90 -18.44 -9.73 -3.11
N VAL A 91 -19.24 -10.75 -3.49
CA VAL A 91 -18.71 -12.07 -3.86
C VAL A 91 -19.40 -12.58 -5.12
N VAL A 92 -18.80 -13.53 -5.82
CA VAL A 92 -19.37 -14.13 -7.03
C VAL A 92 -19.98 -15.48 -6.71
N VAL A 93 -21.25 -15.64 -7.00
CA VAL A 93 -21.91 -16.96 -7.06
C VAL A 93 -21.72 -17.53 -8.45
N TYR A 94 -20.98 -18.65 -8.57
CA TYR A 94 -20.67 -19.22 -9.88
C TYR A 94 -21.29 -20.59 -10.14
N ARG A 95 -21.87 -21.20 -9.13
CA ARG A 95 -22.57 -22.49 -9.23
C ARG A 95 -23.52 -22.69 -8.06
N MET A 96 -24.70 -23.24 -8.33
CA MET A 96 -25.67 -23.68 -7.34
C MET A 96 -26.13 -25.09 -7.69
N SER A 97 -26.29 -26.00 -6.72
CA SER A 97 -26.80 -27.35 -6.94
C SER A 97 -27.13 -28.05 -5.60
N LYS A 98 -28.27 -28.73 -5.53
CA LYS A 98 -28.67 -29.61 -4.40
C LYS A 98 -28.53 -28.96 -3.00
N GLY A 99 -29.04 -27.70 -2.84
CA GLY A 99 -28.96 -26.99 -1.56
C GLY A 99 -27.56 -26.49 -1.16
N GLN A 100 -26.63 -26.46 -2.10
CA GLN A 100 -25.26 -25.97 -1.90
C GLN A 100 -24.96 -24.85 -2.90
N VAL A 101 -24.25 -23.81 -2.42
CA VAL A 101 -23.86 -22.64 -3.19
C VAL A 101 -22.33 -22.54 -3.21
N TRP A 102 -21.76 -22.46 -4.41
CA TRP A 102 -20.34 -22.23 -4.62
C TRP A 102 -20.07 -20.76 -4.87
N VAL A 103 -19.33 -20.19 -3.96
CA VAL A 103 -19.00 -18.77 -3.95
C VAL A 103 -17.50 -18.58 -4.20
N ALA A 104 -17.14 -17.67 -5.08
CA ALA A 104 -15.79 -17.18 -5.23
C ALA A 104 -15.70 -15.82 -4.54
N ASP A 105 -15.10 -15.82 -3.36
CA ASP A 105 -14.90 -14.64 -2.53
C ASP A 105 -13.52 -14.05 -2.81
N PRO A 106 -13.42 -12.77 -3.23
CA PRO A 106 -12.13 -12.11 -3.46
C PRO A 106 -11.20 -12.10 -2.24
N GLY A 107 -11.77 -12.10 -1.02
CA GLY A 107 -10.99 -12.10 0.22
C GLY A 107 -10.73 -13.49 0.81
N ALA A 108 -11.67 -14.43 0.64
CA ALA A 108 -11.62 -15.73 1.33
C ALA A 108 -11.32 -16.92 0.42
N GLY A 109 -11.32 -16.73 -0.91
CA GLY A 109 -11.12 -17.82 -1.86
C GLY A 109 -12.41 -18.48 -2.32
N LYS A 110 -12.32 -19.68 -2.90
CA LYS A 110 -13.50 -20.45 -3.29
C LYS A 110 -14.04 -21.20 -2.10
N VAL A 111 -15.26 -20.87 -1.71
CA VAL A 111 -15.94 -21.45 -0.55
C VAL A 111 -17.24 -22.11 -1.00
N LYS A 112 -17.63 -23.17 -0.31
CA LYS A 112 -18.89 -23.87 -0.51
C LYS A 112 -19.72 -23.71 0.74
N TYR A 113 -20.92 -23.14 0.59
CA TYR A 113 -21.85 -22.90 1.68
C TYR A 113 -23.08 -23.82 1.57
N ALA A 114 -23.63 -24.22 2.71
CA ALA A 114 -24.97 -24.75 2.79
C ALA A 114 -26.00 -23.62 2.54
N GLN A 115 -27.20 -23.95 2.11
CA GLN A 115 -28.24 -22.97 1.81
C GLN A 115 -28.51 -22.02 2.98
N GLU A 116 -28.63 -22.54 4.21
CA GLU A 116 -28.91 -21.72 5.40
C GLU A 116 -27.77 -20.75 5.70
N GLU A 117 -26.53 -21.21 5.62
CA GLU A 117 -25.35 -20.38 5.85
C GLU A 117 -25.24 -19.28 4.79
N PHE A 118 -25.50 -19.61 3.53
CA PHE A 118 -25.53 -18.66 2.44
C PHE A 118 -26.61 -17.58 2.64
N CYS A 119 -27.82 -18.01 2.94
CA CYS A 119 -28.96 -17.12 3.18
C CYS A 119 -28.70 -16.16 4.34
N ASN A 120 -28.11 -16.63 5.44
CA ASN A 120 -27.76 -15.80 6.60
C ASN A 120 -26.76 -14.69 6.29
N CYS A 121 -25.88 -14.89 5.32
CA CYS A 121 -24.90 -13.91 4.90
C CYS A 121 -25.38 -13.00 3.77
N TRP A 122 -26.30 -13.47 2.92
CA TRP A 122 -26.76 -12.78 1.72
C TRP A 122 -28.06 -12.02 1.90
N GLN A 123 -29.03 -12.59 2.62
CA GLN A 123 -30.34 -11.98 2.80
C GLN A 123 -30.27 -10.81 3.79
N SER A 124 -30.56 -9.61 3.32
CA SER A 124 -30.46 -8.38 4.11
C SER A 124 -31.80 -7.70 4.35
N ASN A 125 -32.83 -8.00 3.55
CA ASN A 125 -34.11 -7.33 3.57
C ASN A 125 -35.27 -8.33 3.52
N LYS A 126 -36.47 -7.87 3.96
CA LYS A 126 -37.73 -8.58 3.77
C LYS A 126 -38.60 -7.79 2.78
N LYS A 127 -38.94 -8.39 1.66
CA LYS A 127 -39.91 -7.83 0.70
C LYS A 127 -41.13 -8.73 0.69
N GLU A 128 -42.33 -8.16 0.90
CA GLU A 128 -43.59 -8.91 0.95
C GLU A 128 -43.58 -10.11 1.90
N GLY A 129 -42.89 -10.00 3.06
CA GLY A 129 -42.77 -11.07 4.04
C GLY A 129 -41.78 -12.16 3.70
N LYS A 130 -41.12 -12.15 2.53
CA LYS A 130 -40.10 -13.09 2.12
C LYS A 130 -38.71 -12.48 2.30
N ALA A 131 -37.77 -13.26 2.82
CA ALA A 131 -36.38 -12.84 2.93
C ALA A 131 -35.71 -12.76 1.54
N THR A 132 -35.13 -11.60 1.21
CA THR A 132 -34.51 -11.30 -0.09
C THR A 132 -33.11 -10.79 0.06
N GLY A 133 -32.27 -11.03 -0.95
CA GLY A 133 -30.92 -10.50 -1.05
C GLY A 133 -30.71 -9.75 -2.36
N ILE A 134 -29.66 -8.95 -2.43
CA ILE A 134 -29.33 -8.14 -3.59
C ILE A 134 -28.28 -8.87 -4.45
N ALA A 135 -28.52 -8.92 -5.75
CA ALA A 135 -27.64 -9.50 -6.75
C ALA A 135 -27.50 -8.59 -7.97
N LEU A 136 -26.31 -8.59 -8.58
CA LEU A 136 -26.05 -8.01 -9.90
C LEU A 136 -25.86 -9.16 -10.88
N LEU A 137 -26.80 -9.26 -11.83
CA LEU A 137 -26.76 -10.20 -12.93
C LEU A 137 -25.95 -9.62 -14.07
N LEU A 138 -25.12 -10.45 -14.72
CA LEU A 138 -24.24 -10.00 -15.80
C LEU A 138 -24.28 -10.99 -16.97
N GLU A 139 -24.48 -10.46 -18.16
CA GLU A 139 -24.44 -11.22 -19.40
C GLU A 139 -23.50 -10.55 -20.40
N PRO A 140 -22.57 -11.27 -21.04
CA PRO A 140 -21.69 -10.69 -22.06
C PRO A 140 -22.50 -10.37 -23.32
N THR A 141 -22.29 -9.15 -23.86
CA THR A 141 -22.87 -8.74 -25.15
C THR A 141 -21.89 -9.00 -26.31
N SER A 142 -22.31 -8.73 -27.55
CA SER A 142 -21.43 -8.75 -28.72
C SER A 142 -20.23 -7.81 -28.54
N ASP A 143 -20.43 -6.67 -27.90
CA ASP A 143 -19.40 -5.65 -27.68
C ASP A 143 -18.30 -6.16 -26.72
N PHE A 144 -18.68 -7.01 -25.74
CA PHE A 144 -17.68 -7.66 -24.87
C PHE A 144 -16.65 -8.43 -25.68
N TYR A 145 -17.04 -9.10 -26.75
CA TYR A 145 -16.13 -9.89 -27.59
C TYR A 145 -15.45 -9.06 -28.69
N ALA A 146 -16.04 -7.92 -29.10
CA ALA A 146 -15.52 -7.06 -30.17
C ALA A 146 -14.34 -6.17 -29.72
N VAL A 147 -14.26 -5.79 -28.45
CA VAL A 147 -13.16 -4.96 -27.94
C VAL A 147 -11.87 -5.76 -27.87
N GLU A 148 -10.94 -5.52 -28.78
CA GLU A 148 -9.61 -6.19 -28.85
C GLU A 148 -8.63 -5.79 -27.73
N GLU A 149 -9.01 -4.96 -26.80
CA GLU A 149 -8.14 -4.50 -25.73
C GLU A 149 -7.98 -5.57 -24.63
N GLU A 150 -7.19 -6.60 -24.90
CA GLU A 150 -6.54 -7.36 -23.84
C GLU A 150 -5.49 -6.46 -23.19
N ASP A 151 -5.75 -6.03 -21.96
CA ASP A 151 -4.68 -5.53 -21.12
C ASP A 151 -3.67 -6.67 -20.97
N THR A 152 -2.56 -6.59 -21.67
CA THR A 152 -1.39 -7.36 -21.28
C THR A 152 -1.13 -6.97 -19.84
N ILE A 153 -1.48 -7.86 -18.92
CA ILE A 153 -1.12 -7.72 -17.50
C ILE A 153 0.40 -7.71 -17.54
N ASP A 154 0.96 -6.52 -17.50
CA ASP A 154 2.40 -6.34 -17.40
C ASP A 154 2.76 -6.81 -15.98
N TYR A 155 2.84 -8.15 -15.84
CA TYR A 155 3.48 -8.76 -14.71
C TYR A 155 4.92 -8.26 -14.78
N GLN A 156 5.20 -7.15 -14.11
CA GLN A 156 6.59 -6.78 -13.89
C GLN A 156 7.23 -7.99 -13.23
N GLY A 157 7.88 -8.79 -14.07
CA GLY A 157 8.53 -10.00 -13.63
C GLY A 157 9.55 -9.65 -12.55
N LEU A 158 9.91 -10.59 -11.71
CA LEU A 158 10.94 -10.46 -10.69
C LEU A 158 12.25 -9.85 -11.25
N GLY A 159 12.37 -9.75 -12.58
CA GLY A 159 13.50 -9.16 -13.29
C GLY A 159 13.85 -7.73 -12.85
N PHE A 160 12.87 -6.88 -12.53
CA PHE A 160 13.17 -5.53 -12.06
C PHE A 160 13.86 -5.53 -10.68
N LEU A 161 13.56 -6.52 -9.83
CA LEU A 161 14.19 -6.62 -8.51
C LEU A 161 15.72 -6.86 -8.63
N PHE A 162 16.13 -7.60 -9.64
CA PHE A 162 17.55 -7.84 -9.89
C PHE A 162 18.29 -6.58 -10.35
N SER A 163 17.58 -5.55 -10.83
CA SER A 163 18.20 -4.26 -11.16
C SER A 163 18.80 -3.58 -9.92
N TYR A 164 18.23 -3.79 -8.73
CA TYR A 164 18.76 -3.28 -7.46
C TYR A 164 20.06 -3.98 -7.02
N LEU A 165 20.33 -5.17 -7.53
CA LEU A 165 21.58 -5.89 -7.28
C LEU A 165 22.72 -5.42 -8.22
N ARG A 166 22.37 -4.90 -9.39
CA ARG A 166 23.34 -4.52 -10.44
C ARG A 166 24.42 -3.53 -10.00
N PRO A 167 24.12 -2.50 -9.18
CA PRO A 167 25.16 -1.56 -8.70
C PRO A 167 26.20 -2.23 -7.80
N TYR A 168 25.88 -3.37 -7.19
CA TYR A 168 26.73 -4.05 -6.19
C TYR A 168 27.47 -5.27 -6.74
N LYS A 169 27.86 -5.24 -8.03
CA LYS A 169 28.54 -6.35 -8.72
C LYS A 169 29.80 -6.84 -8.00
N GLN A 170 30.57 -5.93 -7.41
CA GLN A 170 31.79 -6.27 -6.69
C GLN A 170 31.49 -7.09 -5.42
N LEU A 171 30.49 -6.67 -4.62
CA LEU A 171 30.07 -7.40 -3.43
C LEU A 171 29.47 -8.76 -3.78
N LEU A 172 28.70 -8.84 -4.89
CA LEU A 172 28.19 -10.12 -5.41
C LEU A 172 29.32 -11.03 -5.87
N GLY A 173 30.35 -10.49 -6.52
CA GLY A 173 31.54 -11.25 -6.90
C GLY A 173 32.30 -11.80 -5.68
N GLN A 174 32.46 -11.01 -4.62
CA GLN A 174 33.05 -11.44 -3.35
C GLN A 174 32.21 -12.53 -2.66
N LEU A 175 30.86 -12.40 -2.69
CA LEU A 175 29.97 -13.43 -2.20
C LEU A 175 30.12 -14.74 -2.97
N LEU A 176 30.16 -14.70 -4.31
CA LEU A 176 30.36 -15.88 -5.13
C LEU A 176 31.72 -16.55 -4.86
N LEU A 177 32.77 -15.75 -4.71
CA LEU A 177 34.10 -16.28 -4.38
C LEU A 177 34.09 -16.92 -2.98
N GLY A 178 33.46 -16.28 -1.99
CA GLY A 178 33.28 -16.85 -0.66
C GLY A 178 32.44 -18.14 -0.68
N LEU A 179 31.43 -18.23 -1.55
CA LEU A 179 30.63 -19.43 -1.77
C LEU A 179 31.49 -20.59 -2.29
N LEU A 180 32.26 -20.33 -3.35
CA LEU A 180 33.16 -21.33 -3.95
C LEU A 180 34.21 -21.82 -2.92
N LEU A 181 34.86 -20.88 -2.23
CA LEU A 181 35.85 -21.21 -1.21
C LEU A 181 35.22 -22.03 -0.07
N GLY A 182 34.06 -21.58 0.44
CA GLY A 182 33.35 -22.29 1.51
C GLY A 182 32.92 -23.70 1.10
N SER A 183 32.44 -23.91 -0.14
CA SER A 183 32.08 -25.23 -0.64
C SER A 183 33.31 -26.13 -0.83
N LEU A 184 34.44 -25.59 -1.30
CA LEU A 184 35.69 -26.37 -1.41
C LEU A 184 36.22 -26.80 -0.04
N ILE A 185 36.16 -25.91 0.95
CA ILE A 185 36.54 -26.26 2.35
C ILE A 185 35.63 -27.37 2.88
N GLN A 186 34.33 -27.24 2.70
CA GLN A 186 33.35 -28.24 3.15
C GLN A 186 33.53 -29.59 2.43
N LEU A 187 33.94 -29.59 1.18
CA LEU A 187 34.21 -30.79 0.41
C LEU A 187 35.36 -31.64 0.98
N LEU A 188 36.35 -31.03 1.62
CA LEU A 188 37.51 -31.73 2.21
C LEU A 188 37.14 -32.48 3.49
N LEU A 189 36.15 -32.01 4.25
CA LEU A 189 35.80 -32.56 5.56
C LEU A 189 35.38 -34.05 5.54
N PRO A 190 34.51 -34.52 4.59
CA PRO A 190 34.18 -35.94 4.51
C PRO A 190 35.39 -36.84 4.29
N PHE A 191 36.33 -36.44 3.43
CA PHE A 191 37.54 -37.21 3.13
C PHE A 191 38.48 -37.24 4.32
N LEU A 192 38.63 -36.17 5.07
CA LEU A 192 39.41 -36.17 6.32
C LEU A 192 38.77 -37.08 7.37
N THR A 193 37.43 -37.07 7.49
CA THR A 193 36.73 -37.99 8.41
C THR A 193 36.94 -39.43 7.99
N GLN A 194 36.86 -39.73 6.70
CA GLN A 194 37.22 -41.07 6.17
C GLN A 194 38.65 -41.45 6.53
N SER A 195 39.62 -40.55 6.30
CA SER A 195 41.04 -40.87 6.51
C SER A 195 41.42 -41.12 7.98
N ILE A 196 40.73 -40.48 8.95
CA ILE A 196 40.90 -40.81 10.38
C ILE A 196 40.63 -42.26 10.64
N VAL A 197 39.56 -42.80 10.05
CA VAL A 197 39.14 -44.19 10.31
C VAL A 197 40.01 -45.16 9.51
N ASP A 198 40.16 -44.94 8.21
CA ASP A 198 40.80 -45.90 7.33
C ASP A 198 42.33 -45.96 7.52
N PHE A 199 43.00 -44.84 7.87
CA PHE A 199 44.44 -44.82 8.06
C PHE A 199 44.85 -44.58 9.55
N GLY A 200 44.11 -43.80 10.30
CA GLY A 200 44.42 -43.52 11.69
C GLY A 200 44.08 -44.68 12.62
N ILE A 201 42.82 -45.07 12.62
CA ILE A 201 42.30 -46.10 13.55
C ILE A 201 42.75 -47.51 13.08
N SER A 202 42.61 -47.85 11.78
CA SER A 202 42.94 -49.16 11.25
C SER A 202 44.44 -49.47 11.40
N ASN A 203 45.31 -48.44 11.29
CA ASN A 203 46.75 -48.61 11.44
C ASN A 203 47.25 -48.27 12.88
N GLN A 204 46.32 -47.98 13.83
CA GLN A 204 46.64 -47.60 15.23
C GLN A 204 47.62 -46.43 15.34
N ASN A 205 47.59 -45.47 14.42
CA ASN A 205 48.51 -44.34 14.30
C ASN A 205 47.93 -43.06 14.91
N LEU A 206 48.17 -42.82 16.19
CA LEU A 206 47.73 -41.61 16.91
C LEU A 206 48.27 -40.30 16.33
N ASN A 207 49.51 -40.30 15.87
CA ASN A 207 50.13 -39.11 15.31
C ASN A 207 49.42 -38.64 14.04
N TYR A 208 48.96 -39.60 13.20
CA TYR A 208 48.15 -39.30 12.03
C TYR A 208 46.77 -38.72 12.42
N VAL A 209 46.15 -39.29 13.46
CA VAL A 209 44.87 -38.77 13.97
C VAL A 209 44.99 -37.32 14.46
N TYR A 210 46.08 -36.99 15.21
CA TYR A 210 46.34 -35.62 15.64
C TYR A 210 46.56 -34.65 14.47
N LEU A 211 47.28 -35.08 13.44
CA LEU A 211 47.53 -34.28 12.24
C LEU A 211 46.20 -33.97 11.50
N VAL A 212 45.35 -34.98 11.30
CA VAL A 212 44.06 -34.79 10.64
C VAL A 212 43.12 -33.94 11.50
N LEU A 213 43.12 -34.11 12.83
CA LEU A 213 42.34 -33.28 13.75
C LEU A 213 42.79 -31.80 13.63
N LEU A 214 44.06 -31.51 13.58
CA LEU A 214 44.56 -30.15 13.38
C LEU A 214 44.11 -29.58 12.02
N ALA A 215 44.15 -30.39 10.96
CA ALA A 215 43.64 -30.01 9.64
C ALA A 215 42.13 -29.70 9.66
N GLN A 216 41.33 -30.56 10.32
CA GLN A 216 39.87 -30.31 10.48
C GLN A 216 39.57 -29.04 11.29
N LEU A 217 40.33 -28.77 12.36
CA LEU A 217 40.19 -27.54 13.15
C LEU A 217 40.51 -26.31 12.29
N MET A 218 41.60 -26.35 11.52
CA MET A 218 41.96 -25.25 10.61
C MET A 218 40.88 -25.01 9.53
N LEU A 219 40.36 -26.07 8.91
CA LEU A 219 39.29 -25.94 7.91
C LEU A 219 37.98 -25.44 8.52
N THR A 220 37.64 -25.89 9.73
CA THR A 220 36.46 -25.38 10.46
C THR A 220 36.59 -23.92 10.80
N PHE A 221 37.75 -23.48 11.28
CA PHE A 221 38.03 -22.07 11.54
C PHE A 221 37.96 -21.23 10.25
N SER A 222 38.57 -21.73 9.16
CA SER A 222 38.49 -21.08 7.83
C SER A 222 37.08 -20.97 7.33
N SER A 223 36.27 -22.03 7.43
CA SER A 223 34.84 -22.03 7.06
C SER A 223 34.02 -21.03 7.88
N SER A 224 34.28 -20.97 9.19
CA SER A 224 33.63 -20.01 10.09
C SER A 224 34.00 -18.57 9.72
N THR A 225 35.25 -18.30 9.37
CA THR A 225 35.72 -16.99 8.91
C THR A 225 35.05 -16.58 7.60
N VAL A 226 35.00 -17.49 6.63
CA VAL A 226 34.27 -17.24 5.35
C VAL A 226 32.79 -16.94 5.60
N ASN A 227 32.13 -17.69 6.48
CA ASN A 227 30.73 -17.46 6.82
C ASN A 227 30.52 -16.12 7.55
N PHE A 228 31.46 -15.73 8.42
CA PHE A 228 31.42 -14.42 9.08
C PHE A 228 31.52 -13.28 8.07
N ILE A 229 32.52 -13.33 7.16
CA ILE A 229 32.69 -12.32 6.11
C ILE A 229 31.43 -12.25 5.21
N ARG A 230 30.91 -13.41 4.83
CA ARG A 230 29.66 -13.51 4.04
C ARG A 230 28.49 -12.85 4.76
N GLY A 231 28.33 -13.08 6.06
CA GLY A 231 27.29 -12.45 6.88
C GLY A 231 27.38 -10.93 6.86
N TRP A 232 28.59 -10.37 6.98
CA TRP A 232 28.84 -8.94 6.89
C TRP A 232 28.48 -8.36 5.51
N ILE A 233 28.89 -9.02 4.43
CA ILE A 233 28.58 -8.58 3.07
C ILE A 233 27.07 -8.61 2.84
N LEU A 234 26.37 -9.67 3.28
CA LEU A 234 24.92 -9.80 3.14
C LEU A 234 24.17 -8.73 3.93
N LEU A 235 24.61 -8.43 5.16
CA LEU A 235 24.01 -7.36 5.97
C LEU A 235 24.17 -6.00 5.28
N HIS A 236 25.38 -5.69 4.82
CA HIS A 236 25.68 -4.43 4.15
C HIS A 236 24.87 -4.28 2.84
N LEU A 237 24.81 -5.32 2.04
CA LEU A 237 24.03 -5.36 0.81
C LEU A 237 22.53 -5.20 1.09
N GLY A 238 22.03 -5.94 2.09
CA GLY A 238 20.63 -5.91 2.49
C GLY A 238 20.17 -4.54 2.95
N THR A 239 20.96 -3.90 3.80
CA THR A 239 20.63 -2.56 4.31
C THR A 239 20.59 -1.53 3.19
N ARG A 240 21.58 -1.54 2.28
CA ARG A 240 21.60 -0.60 1.15
C ARG A 240 20.46 -0.80 0.17
N ILE A 241 20.11 -2.05 -0.15
CA ILE A 241 18.98 -2.37 -1.02
C ILE A 241 17.67 -1.92 -0.37
N ASN A 242 17.51 -2.15 0.94
CA ASN A 242 16.30 -1.74 1.67
C ASN A 242 16.12 -0.21 1.65
N ILE A 243 17.19 0.54 1.92
CA ILE A 243 17.16 2.00 1.86
C ILE A 243 16.77 2.47 0.46
N SER A 244 17.38 1.90 -0.60
CA SER A 244 17.06 2.26 -1.97
C SER A 244 15.60 1.95 -2.33
N LEU A 245 15.10 0.75 -1.97
CA LEU A 245 13.73 0.34 -2.24
C LEU A 245 12.71 1.25 -1.54
N ILE A 246 12.93 1.56 -0.25
CA ILE A 246 12.03 2.43 0.52
C ILE A 246 12.10 3.86 0.00
N SER A 247 13.29 4.37 -0.31
CA SER A 247 13.49 5.72 -0.84
C SER A 247 12.79 5.89 -2.18
N ASP A 248 12.93 4.94 -3.11
CA ASP A 248 12.27 4.96 -4.41
C ASP A 248 10.74 4.88 -4.25
N PHE A 249 10.26 4.05 -3.32
CA PHE A 249 8.84 3.96 -3.01
C PHE A 249 8.28 5.27 -2.46
N LEU A 250 8.94 5.87 -1.47
CA LEU A 250 8.52 7.16 -0.89
C LEU A 250 8.58 8.27 -1.93
N SER A 251 9.64 8.30 -2.76
CA SER A 251 9.75 9.25 -3.87
C SER A 251 8.58 9.10 -4.85
N LYS A 252 8.23 7.87 -5.21
CA LYS A 252 7.07 7.59 -6.07
C LYS A 252 5.76 7.99 -5.39
N LEU A 253 5.59 7.64 -4.11
CA LEU A 253 4.39 7.98 -3.34
C LEU A 253 4.15 9.50 -3.31
N MET A 254 5.20 10.29 -3.09
CA MET A 254 5.11 11.76 -3.09
C MET A 254 4.81 12.39 -4.46
N LYS A 255 4.95 11.63 -5.54
CA LYS A 255 4.60 12.07 -6.91
C LYS A 255 3.17 11.71 -7.32
N LEU A 256 2.45 10.93 -6.53
CA LEU A 256 1.09 10.52 -6.86
C LEU A 256 0.09 11.67 -6.65
N PRO A 257 -0.99 11.73 -7.45
CA PRO A 257 -2.03 12.73 -7.30
C PRO A 257 -2.80 12.58 -5.98
N MET A 258 -3.36 13.69 -5.45
CA MET A 258 -4.08 13.71 -4.18
C MET A 258 -5.24 12.71 -4.12
N GLY A 259 -5.97 12.51 -5.22
CA GLY A 259 -7.07 11.55 -5.31
C GLY A 259 -6.67 10.10 -4.96
N TYR A 260 -5.40 9.75 -5.09
CA TYR A 260 -4.90 8.44 -4.63
C TYR A 260 -5.00 8.31 -3.10
N PHE A 261 -4.59 9.35 -2.37
CA PHE A 261 -4.60 9.34 -0.91
C PHE A 261 -6.02 9.41 -0.32
N ASP A 262 -6.95 10.02 -1.05
CA ASP A 262 -8.36 10.07 -0.65
C ASP A 262 -9.03 8.69 -0.71
N THR A 263 -8.55 7.80 -1.58
CA THR A 263 -9.13 6.47 -1.79
C THR A 263 -8.45 5.37 -0.98
N LYS A 264 -7.25 5.61 -0.41
CA LYS A 264 -6.47 4.60 0.30
C LYS A 264 -6.49 4.79 1.82
N MET A 265 -6.50 3.68 2.55
CA MET A 265 -6.33 3.68 3.99
C MET A 265 -4.85 3.83 4.36
N THR A 266 -4.56 4.58 5.41
CA THR A 266 -3.18 4.76 5.92
C THR A 266 -2.52 3.41 6.24
N GLY A 267 -3.28 2.46 6.80
CA GLY A 267 -2.80 1.12 7.12
C GLY A 267 -2.31 0.33 5.90
N ASP A 268 -2.98 0.49 4.75
CA ASP A 268 -2.57 -0.18 3.50
C ASP A 268 -1.23 0.36 3.00
N ILE A 269 -1.00 1.67 3.12
CA ILE A 269 0.27 2.31 2.72
C ILE A 269 1.41 1.85 3.64
N LEU A 270 1.18 1.82 4.97
CA LEU A 270 2.16 1.34 5.95
C LEU A 270 2.50 -0.14 5.72
N GLN A 271 1.52 -0.96 5.35
CA GLN A 271 1.75 -2.37 5.07
C GLN A 271 2.60 -2.59 3.81
N ARG A 272 2.47 -1.73 2.80
CA ARG A 272 3.31 -1.76 1.60
C ARG A 272 4.77 -1.40 1.92
N ILE A 273 5.01 -0.55 2.91
CA ILE A 273 6.37 -0.31 3.43
C ILE A 273 6.94 -1.61 4.05
N ASN A 274 6.13 -2.36 4.79
CA ASN A 274 6.57 -3.65 5.35
C ASN A 274 6.83 -4.72 4.27
N ASP A 275 6.16 -4.65 3.11
CA ASP A 275 6.44 -5.53 1.99
C ASP A 275 7.87 -5.37 1.43
N HIS A 276 8.49 -4.20 1.57
CA HIS A 276 9.89 -3.98 1.18
C HIS A 276 10.87 -4.82 1.99
N ALA A 277 10.62 -5.02 3.29
CA ALA A 277 11.44 -5.88 4.13
C ALA A 277 11.40 -7.36 3.66
N ARG A 278 10.24 -7.83 3.17
CA ARG A 278 10.11 -9.17 2.58
C ARG A 278 10.89 -9.30 1.29
N ILE A 279 10.81 -8.30 0.41
CA ILE A 279 11.56 -8.27 -0.85
C ILE A 279 13.06 -8.23 -0.57
N GLN A 280 13.51 -7.39 0.37
CA GLN A 280 14.89 -7.33 0.78
C GLN A 280 15.38 -8.70 1.29
N SER A 281 14.65 -9.31 2.23
CA SER A 281 14.98 -10.63 2.80
C SER A 281 15.11 -11.70 1.72
N PHE A 282 14.23 -11.68 0.72
CA PHE A 282 14.31 -12.58 -0.42
C PHE A 282 15.54 -12.32 -1.28
N LEU A 283 15.81 -11.06 -1.66
CA LEU A 283 16.92 -10.70 -2.54
C LEU A 283 18.29 -11.01 -1.92
N THR A 284 18.45 -10.75 -0.61
CA THR A 284 19.75 -10.88 0.09
C THR A 284 19.88 -12.16 0.89
N GLY A 285 18.78 -12.81 1.25
CA GLY A 285 18.76 -14.07 1.98
C GLY A 285 18.45 -15.25 1.05
N SER A 286 17.16 -15.47 0.79
CA SER A 286 16.67 -16.70 0.15
C SER A 286 17.23 -16.93 -1.24
N SER A 287 17.34 -15.88 -2.10
CA SER A 287 17.83 -16.02 -3.48
C SER A 287 19.34 -16.30 -3.54
N LEU A 288 20.13 -15.75 -2.62
CA LEU A 288 21.58 -16.03 -2.57
C LEU A 288 21.87 -17.37 -1.88
N ASN A 289 21.10 -17.71 -0.85
CA ASN A 289 21.23 -19.02 -0.20
C ASN A 289 20.85 -20.18 -1.13
N ILE A 290 19.84 -20.03 -1.98
CA ILE A 290 19.47 -21.10 -2.92
C ILE A 290 20.57 -21.33 -3.96
N LEU A 291 21.24 -20.28 -4.46
CA LEU A 291 22.38 -20.44 -5.36
C LEU A 291 23.49 -21.26 -4.73
N PHE A 292 23.78 -20.96 -3.44
CA PHE A 292 24.75 -21.73 -2.64
C PHE A 292 24.32 -23.18 -2.48
N SER A 293 23.05 -23.39 -2.14
CA SER A 293 22.48 -24.73 -1.93
C SER A 293 22.51 -25.57 -3.19
N MET A 294 22.17 -24.98 -4.35
CA MET A 294 22.25 -25.68 -5.62
C MET A 294 23.68 -26.10 -5.95
N PHE A 295 24.67 -25.22 -5.66
CA PHE A 295 26.07 -25.53 -5.87
C PHE A 295 26.54 -26.68 -4.96
N ASN A 296 26.13 -26.67 -3.69
CA ASN A 296 26.40 -27.77 -2.75
C ASN A 296 25.73 -29.08 -3.16
N ILE A 297 24.48 -29.04 -3.61
CA ILE A 297 23.77 -30.25 -4.13
C ILE A 297 24.57 -30.84 -5.30
N LEU A 298 25.07 -30.00 -6.19
CA LEU A 298 25.84 -30.47 -7.36
C LEU A 298 27.17 -31.10 -6.91
N ILE A 299 27.95 -30.44 -6.08
CA ILE A 299 29.25 -30.95 -5.61
C ILE A 299 29.09 -32.23 -4.81
N PHE A 300 28.32 -32.19 -3.73
CA PHE A 300 28.14 -33.36 -2.86
C PHE A 300 27.34 -34.47 -3.53
N GLY A 301 26.45 -34.14 -4.49
CA GLY A 301 25.77 -35.12 -5.32
C GLY A 301 26.74 -35.89 -6.22
N ILE A 302 27.68 -35.20 -6.87
CA ILE A 302 28.74 -35.84 -7.66
C ILE A 302 29.60 -36.75 -6.80
N VAL A 303 30.03 -36.26 -5.64
CA VAL A 303 30.84 -37.08 -4.71
C VAL A 303 30.08 -38.30 -4.24
N LEU A 304 28.80 -38.17 -3.88
CA LEU A 304 27.96 -39.30 -3.49
C LEU A 304 27.80 -40.33 -4.63
N ALA A 305 27.64 -39.87 -5.86
CA ALA A 305 27.56 -40.72 -7.06
C ALA A 305 28.89 -41.49 -7.31
N LEU A 306 30.04 -40.86 -7.05
CA LEU A 306 31.36 -41.51 -7.15
C LEU A 306 31.58 -42.57 -6.07
N TYR A 307 31.02 -42.40 -4.86
CA TYR A 307 31.05 -43.43 -3.81
C TYR A 307 30.18 -44.63 -4.19
N SER A 308 28.92 -44.37 -4.62
CA SER A 308 28.01 -45.45 -5.05
C SER A 308 26.82 -44.86 -5.81
N GLY A 309 26.63 -45.28 -7.06
CA GLY A 309 25.49 -44.89 -7.88
C GLY A 309 24.14 -45.33 -7.29
N THR A 310 24.10 -46.47 -6.56
CA THR A 310 22.88 -46.96 -5.91
C THR A 310 22.46 -46.04 -4.78
N ILE A 311 23.41 -45.59 -3.93
CA ILE A 311 23.17 -44.69 -2.81
C ILE A 311 22.66 -43.35 -3.34
N PHE A 312 23.28 -42.82 -4.37
CA PHE A 312 22.88 -41.57 -5.05
C PHE A 312 21.46 -41.66 -5.60
N LEU A 313 21.10 -42.79 -6.22
CA LEU A 313 19.74 -42.97 -6.78
C LEU A 313 18.68 -43.01 -5.67
N ILE A 314 18.93 -43.72 -4.56
CA ILE A 314 18.03 -43.73 -3.38
C ILE A 314 17.89 -42.32 -2.80
N PHE A 315 18.99 -41.56 -2.72
CA PHE A 315 18.98 -40.21 -2.23
C PHE A 315 18.10 -39.30 -3.11
N ILE A 316 18.22 -39.40 -4.45
CA ILE A 316 17.41 -38.61 -5.39
C ILE A 316 15.94 -38.96 -5.27
N ILE A 317 15.60 -40.27 -5.29
CA ILE A 317 14.20 -40.72 -5.18
C ILE A 317 13.57 -40.23 -3.87
N GLY A 318 14.26 -40.44 -2.74
CA GLY A 318 13.76 -40.01 -1.43
C GLY A 318 13.61 -38.48 -1.33
N SER A 319 14.54 -37.72 -1.94
CA SER A 319 14.45 -36.25 -1.98
C SER A 319 13.31 -35.78 -2.89
N LEU A 320 13.03 -36.48 -3.98
CA LEU A 320 11.90 -36.19 -4.86
C LEU A 320 10.55 -36.44 -4.15
N VAL A 321 10.43 -37.53 -3.43
CA VAL A 321 9.24 -37.85 -2.59
C VAL A 321 9.03 -36.76 -1.54
N TYR A 322 10.11 -36.32 -0.87
CA TYR A 322 10.08 -35.23 0.09
C TYR A 322 9.59 -33.92 -0.54
N ILE A 323 10.13 -33.52 -1.70
CA ILE A 323 9.71 -32.30 -2.41
C ILE A 323 8.24 -32.37 -2.84
N ILE A 324 7.78 -33.52 -3.40
CA ILE A 324 6.39 -33.71 -3.79
C ILE A 324 5.47 -33.61 -2.59
N TYR A 325 5.84 -34.24 -1.46
CA TYR A 325 5.06 -34.17 -0.22
C TYR A 325 4.86 -32.71 0.22
N VAL A 326 5.94 -31.93 0.31
CA VAL A 326 5.85 -30.52 0.73
C VAL A 326 5.05 -29.68 -0.27
N TRP A 327 5.20 -29.95 -1.58
CA TRP A 327 4.47 -29.25 -2.64
C TRP A 327 2.93 -29.37 -2.50
N LEU A 328 2.43 -30.51 -2.02
CA LEU A 328 0.99 -30.73 -1.79
C LEU A 328 0.40 -29.74 -0.76
N PHE A 329 1.21 -29.28 0.20
CA PHE A 329 0.77 -28.34 1.24
C PHE A 329 0.81 -26.88 0.81
N LEU A 330 1.62 -26.50 -0.20
CA LEU A 330 1.84 -25.11 -0.59
C LEU A 330 0.55 -24.36 -0.94
N LYS A 331 -0.38 -25.02 -1.64
CA LYS A 331 -1.66 -24.41 -2.03
C LYS A 331 -2.53 -24.05 -0.82
N LYS A 332 -2.67 -24.97 0.14
CA LYS A 332 -3.49 -24.79 1.34
C LYS A 332 -2.87 -23.74 2.27
N ARG A 333 -1.54 -23.70 2.30
CA ARG A 333 -0.78 -22.70 3.04
C ARG A 333 -1.02 -21.29 2.47
N ALA A 334 -0.93 -21.12 1.14
CA ALA A 334 -1.19 -19.85 0.49
C ALA A 334 -2.59 -19.30 0.83
N GLU A 335 -3.63 -20.16 0.85
CA GLU A 335 -4.98 -19.77 1.24
C GLU A 335 -5.07 -19.27 2.70
N LEU A 336 -4.34 -19.92 3.62
CA LEU A 336 -4.29 -19.50 5.03
C LEU A 336 -3.50 -18.21 5.24
N ASP A 337 -2.38 -18.06 4.55
CA ASP A 337 -1.53 -16.87 4.64
C ASP A 337 -2.29 -15.62 4.14
N HIS A 338 -3.10 -15.75 3.12
CA HIS A 338 -3.97 -14.67 2.65
C HIS A 338 -5.01 -14.24 3.71
N LYS A 339 -5.70 -15.22 4.33
CA LYS A 339 -6.67 -14.92 5.39
C LYS A 339 -6.00 -14.26 6.60
N ARG A 340 -4.81 -14.74 6.95
CA ARG A 340 -3.99 -14.16 8.02
C ARG A 340 -3.59 -12.73 7.70
N PHE A 341 -3.16 -12.45 6.47
CA PHE A 341 -2.78 -11.12 6.03
C PHE A 341 -3.94 -10.11 6.15
N ALA A 342 -5.12 -10.44 5.63
CA ALA A 342 -6.30 -9.58 5.76
C ALA A 342 -6.65 -9.28 7.22
N GLN A 343 -6.55 -10.29 8.11
CA GLN A 343 -6.84 -10.10 9.53
C GLN A 343 -5.74 -9.31 10.24
N GLN A 344 -4.48 -9.40 9.80
CA GLN A 344 -3.36 -8.63 10.32
C GLN A 344 -3.45 -7.16 9.91
N SER A 345 -3.92 -6.86 8.70
CA SER A 345 -4.22 -5.50 8.26
C SER A 345 -5.35 -4.88 9.09
N ALA A 346 -6.43 -5.63 9.35
CA ALA A 346 -7.52 -5.18 10.21
C ALA A 346 -7.04 -4.89 11.65
N ASN A 347 -6.15 -5.74 12.19
CA ASN A 347 -5.52 -5.51 13.48
C ASN A 347 -4.71 -4.22 13.51
N GLN A 348 -3.86 -4.01 12.51
CA GLN A 348 -3.03 -2.80 12.39
C GLN A 348 -3.89 -1.54 12.32
N SER A 349 -4.94 -1.57 11.49
CA SER A 349 -5.89 -0.46 11.38
C SER A 349 -6.61 -0.17 12.70
N SER A 350 -7.03 -1.23 13.41
CA SER A 350 -7.69 -1.08 14.71
C SER A 350 -6.75 -0.48 15.77
N VAL A 351 -5.48 -0.91 15.82
CA VAL A 351 -4.48 -0.34 16.74
C VAL A 351 -4.24 1.14 16.45
N VAL A 352 -4.08 1.51 15.17
CA VAL A 352 -3.93 2.91 14.77
C VAL A 352 -5.16 3.73 15.22
N GLN A 353 -6.38 3.23 15.00
CA GLN A 353 -7.61 3.91 15.42
C GLN A 353 -7.70 4.07 16.93
N LEU A 354 -7.31 3.05 17.71
CA LEU A 354 -7.30 3.12 19.18
C LEU A 354 -6.32 4.18 19.69
N VAL A 355 -5.12 4.25 19.10
CA VAL A 355 -4.10 5.21 19.54
C VAL A 355 -4.47 6.63 19.13
N THR A 356 -4.89 6.84 17.87
CA THR A 356 -5.24 8.19 17.38
C THR A 356 -6.55 8.70 17.94
N GLY A 357 -7.51 7.82 18.24
CA GLY A 357 -8.82 8.14 18.80
C GLY A 357 -8.88 8.07 20.33
N MET A 358 -7.74 7.97 21.03
CA MET A 358 -7.72 7.76 22.49
C MET A 358 -8.47 8.85 23.27
N GLN A 359 -8.38 10.10 22.84
CA GLN A 359 -9.08 11.21 23.47
C GLN A 359 -10.61 10.99 23.41
N GLU A 360 -11.13 10.62 22.23
CA GLU A 360 -12.56 10.40 22.03
C GLU A 360 -13.05 9.15 22.78
N ILE A 361 -12.22 8.11 22.83
CA ILE A 361 -12.50 6.90 23.62
C ILE A 361 -12.66 7.25 25.09
N LYS A 362 -11.80 8.12 25.63
CA LYS A 362 -11.85 8.59 27.02
C LYS A 362 -13.07 9.47 27.28
N LEU A 363 -13.35 10.41 26.37
CA LEU A 363 -14.51 11.31 26.50
C LEU A 363 -15.84 10.54 26.45
N SER A 364 -15.92 9.52 25.61
CA SER A 364 -17.11 8.69 25.44
C SER A 364 -17.19 7.52 26.44
N ALA A 365 -16.19 7.34 27.31
CA ALA A 365 -16.08 6.25 28.26
C ALA A 365 -16.32 4.86 27.64
N CYS A 366 -15.82 4.65 26.40
CA CYS A 366 -16.07 3.43 25.63
C CYS A 366 -14.85 2.51 25.53
N GLU A 367 -13.89 2.60 26.46
CA GLU A 367 -12.63 1.85 26.46
C GLU A 367 -12.87 0.34 26.39
N GLN A 368 -13.82 -0.15 27.17
CA GLN A 368 -14.12 -1.58 27.25
C GLN A 368 -14.69 -2.09 25.93
N GLN A 369 -15.58 -1.33 25.30
CA GLN A 369 -16.19 -1.70 24.03
C GLN A 369 -15.14 -1.74 22.91
N LYS A 370 -14.28 -0.72 22.86
CA LYS A 370 -13.20 -0.63 21.85
C LYS A 370 -12.14 -1.71 22.04
N ARG A 371 -11.80 -2.05 23.29
CA ARG A 371 -10.95 -3.20 23.61
C ARG A 371 -11.56 -4.51 23.12
N TRP A 372 -12.85 -4.74 23.35
CA TRP A 372 -13.54 -5.94 22.88
C TRP A 372 -13.63 -6.05 21.36
N GLU A 373 -13.78 -4.93 20.65
CA GLU A 373 -13.71 -4.90 19.20
C GLU A 373 -12.34 -5.41 18.73
N TRP A 374 -11.27 -4.90 19.31
CA TRP A 374 -9.91 -5.36 19.01
C TRP A 374 -9.68 -6.82 19.42
N GLU A 375 -10.15 -7.25 20.60
CA GLU A 375 -10.05 -8.63 21.07
C GLU A 375 -10.75 -9.63 20.11
N ARG A 376 -11.88 -9.25 19.49
CA ARG A 376 -12.55 -10.05 18.46
C ARG A 376 -11.67 -10.24 17.22
N ILE A 377 -10.95 -9.20 16.81
CA ILE A 377 -9.98 -9.29 15.72
C ILE A 377 -8.85 -10.24 16.10
N GLN A 378 -8.30 -10.11 17.31
CA GLN A 378 -7.27 -10.99 17.85
C GLN A 378 -7.74 -12.46 17.94
N ALA A 379 -8.96 -12.71 18.38
CA ALA A 379 -9.52 -14.05 18.45
C ALA A 379 -9.63 -14.72 17.06
N LYS A 380 -10.00 -13.94 16.03
CA LYS A 380 -9.99 -14.44 14.64
C LYS A 380 -8.57 -14.71 14.14
N LEU A 381 -7.64 -13.79 14.40
CA LEU A 381 -6.22 -13.96 14.06
C LEU A 381 -5.59 -15.15 14.74
N PHE A 382 -5.89 -15.36 16.03
CA PHE A 382 -5.43 -16.51 16.81
C PHE A 382 -5.89 -17.84 16.18
N ARG A 383 -7.19 -17.95 15.82
CA ARG A 383 -7.71 -19.16 15.16
C ARG A 383 -7.01 -19.45 13.82
N LEU A 384 -6.69 -18.41 13.07
CA LEU A 384 -5.95 -18.56 11.80
C LEU A 384 -4.50 -18.96 12.05
N ASN A 385 -3.86 -18.40 13.08
CA ASN A 385 -2.50 -18.76 13.47
C ASN A 385 -2.42 -20.23 13.93
N ILE A 386 -3.39 -20.71 14.73
CA ILE A 386 -3.47 -22.13 15.14
C ILE A 386 -3.63 -23.03 13.91
N LYS A 387 -4.52 -22.67 12.96
CA LYS A 387 -4.69 -23.48 11.74
C LYS A 387 -3.42 -23.48 10.87
N SER A 388 -2.74 -22.34 10.78
CA SER A 388 -1.48 -22.21 10.04
C SER A 388 -0.38 -23.03 10.72
N LEU A 389 -0.28 -22.96 12.05
CA LEU A 389 0.69 -23.73 12.84
C LEU A 389 0.44 -25.23 12.71
N ALA A 390 -0.80 -25.68 12.85
CA ALA A 390 -1.15 -27.09 12.69
C ALA A 390 -0.78 -27.61 11.29
N LEU A 391 -1.09 -26.82 10.24
CA LEU A 391 -0.71 -27.18 8.88
C LEU A 391 0.81 -27.26 8.71
N ALA A 392 1.56 -26.31 9.28
CA ALA A 392 3.02 -26.31 9.26
C ALA A 392 3.57 -27.54 10.00
N GLN A 393 3.04 -27.86 11.19
CA GLN A 393 3.47 -29.03 11.96
C GLN A 393 3.20 -30.35 11.23
N TYR A 394 2.03 -30.52 10.57
CA TYR A 394 1.77 -31.70 9.75
C TYR A 394 2.76 -31.81 8.58
N GLN A 395 3.02 -30.68 7.91
CA GLN A 395 4.00 -30.62 6.82
C GLN A 395 5.39 -30.99 7.31
N ASP A 396 5.85 -30.35 8.39
CA ASP A 396 7.22 -30.49 8.89
C ASP A 396 7.44 -31.89 9.49
N SER A 397 6.48 -32.42 10.28
CA SER A 397 6.58 -33.74 10.85
C SER A 397 6.64 -34.86 9.78
N GLY A 398 5.78 -34.77 8.76
CA GLY A 398 5.82 -35.72 7.66
C GLY A 398 7.07 -35.58 6.79
N ALA A 399 7.54 -34.38 6.57
CA ALA A 399 8.79 -34.11 5.86
C ALA A 399 10.00 -34.67 6.60
N ILE A 400 10.08 -34.46 7.92
CA ILE A 400 11.13 -35.03 8.77
C ILE A 400 11.06 -36.57 8.72
N PHE A 401 9.87 -37.18 8.83
CA PHE A 401 9.71 -38.62 8.75
C PHE A 401 10.24 -39.19 7.43
N ILE A 402 9.87 -38.57 6.28
CA ILE A 402 10.35 -39.03 4.97
C ILE A 402 11.88 -38.87 4.87
N ASN A 403 12.42 -37.75 5.33
CA ASN A 403 13.86 -37.52 5.28
C ASN A 403 14.66 -38.49 6.18
N GLN A 404 14.18 -38.72 7.41
CA GLN A 404 14.82 -39.66 8.31
C GLN A 404 14.70 -41.12 7.80
N THR A 405 13.57 -41.52 7.24
CA THR A 405 13.41 -42.84 6.64
C THR A 405 14.38 -43.05 5.49
N LYS A 406 14.55 -42.05 4.60
CA LYS A 406 15.58 -42.06 3.54
C LYS A 406 16.98 -42.27 4.13
N ASN A 407 17.34 -41.50 5.16
CA ASN A 407 18.65 -41.58 5.79
C ASN A 407 18.91 -42.94 6.42
N VAL A 408 17.89 -43.54 7.10
CA VAL A 408 17.99 -44.88 7.68
C VAL A 408 18.17 -45.96 6.60
N ILE A 409 17.41 -45.89 5.50
CA ILE A 409 17.56 -46.83 4.39
C ILE A 409 18.97 -46.75 3.80
N ILE A 410 19.50 -45.54 3.57
CA ILE A 410 20.85 -45.35 3.04
C ILE A 410 21.89 -45.88 4.04
N THR A 411 21.75 -45.60 5.32
CA THR A 411 22.67 -46.09 6.36
C THR A 411 22.69 -47.61 6.40
N ALA A 412 21.52 -48.28 6.34
CA ALA A 412 21.42 -49.72 6.31
C ALA A 412 22.09 -50.33 5.06
N LEU A 413 21.88 -49.71 3.90
CA LEU A 413 22.54 -50.14 2.65
C LEU A 413 24.05 -50.02 2.71
N VAL A 414 24.53 -48.84 3.19
CA VAL A 414 25.98 -48.60 3.32
C VAL A 414 26.60 -49.61 4.31
N ALA A 415 25.93 -49.88 5.44
CA ALA A 415 26.41 -50.87 6.41
C ALA A 415 26.49 -52.28 5.78
N ALA A 416 25.51 -52.68 4.96
CA ALA A 416 25.57 -53.92 4.21
C ALA A 416 26.76 -53.99 3.25
N LEU A 417 27.03 -52.91 2.51
CA LEU A 417 28.18 -52.80 1.61
C LEU A 417 29.53 -52.88 2.35
N VAL A 418 29.59 -52.38 3.58
CA VAL A 418 30.77 -52.49 4.42
C VAL A 418 30.95 -53.95 4.87
N ILE A 419 29.90 -54.63 5.30
CA ILE A 419 29.95 -56.06 5.69
C ILE A 419 30.37 -56.91 4.49
N GLU A 420 29.92 -56.62 3.28
CA GLU A 420 30.31 -57.29 2.05
C GLU A 420 31.76 -56.95 1.60
N GLY A 421 32.46 -56.08 2.31
CA GLY A 421 33.82 -55.67 1.97
C GLY A 421 33.94 -54.73 0.72
N LYS A 422 32.82 -54.23 0.21
CA LYS A 422 32.81 -53.33 -0.95
C LYS A 422 33.10 -51.86 -0.58
N MET A 423 32.93 -51.51 0.68
CA MET A 423 33.23 -50.17 1.23
C MET A 423 33.98 -50.31 2.56
N THR A 424 34.77 -49.25 2.88
CA THR A 424 35.41 -49.16 4.21
C THR A 424 34.47 -48.52 5.25
N LEU A 425 34.79 -48.71 6.53
CA LEU A 425 34.07 -48.05 7.61
C LEU A 425 34.20 -46.50 7.52
N GLY A 426 35.36 -46.00 7.09
CA GLY A 426 35.58 -44.59 6.87
C GLY A 426 34.74 -44.05 5.72
N MET A 427 34.56 -44.82 4.65
CA MET A 427 33.62 -44.43 3.57
C MET A 427 32.19 -44.31 4.08
N MET A 428 31.73 -45.20 4.95
CA MET A 428 30.41 -45.14 5.58
C MET A 428 30.22 -43.83 6.34
N LEU A 429 31.16 -43.40 7.15
CA LEU A 429 31.11 -42.15 7.89
C LEU A 429 31.12 -40.93 6.95
N SER A 430 31.93 -40.97 5.89
CA SER A 430 31.97 -39.94 4.85
C SER A 430 30.61 -39.81 4.15
N VAL A 431 29.98 -40.91 3.77
CA VAL A 431 28.65 -40.90 3.14
C VAL A 431 27.61 -40.31 4.10
N GLN A 432 27.63 -40.67 5.39
CA GLN A 432 26.70 -40.09 6.38
C GLN A 432 26.90 -38.59 6.53
N TYR A 433 28.15 -38.11 6.53
CA TYR A 433 28.47 -36.68 6.56
C TYR A 433 27.92 -35.96 5.33
N ILE A 434 28.14 -36.52 4.12
CA ILE A 434 27.65 -35.96 2.84
C ILE A 434 26.13 -35.87 2.82
N ILE A 435 25.41 -36.89 3.27
CA ILE A 435 23.95 -36.88 3.36
C ILE A 435 23.46 -35.80 4.32
N GLY A 436 24.13 -35.61 5.46
CA GLY A 436 23.86 -34.51 6.38
C GLY A 436 23.99 -33.15 5.71
N GLN A 437 25.04 -32.95 4.91
CA GLN A 437 25.26 -31.70 4.18
C GLN A 437 24.25 -31.48 3.03
N LEU A 438 23.71 -32.54 2.43
CA LEU A 438 22.72 -32.46 1.35
C LEU A 438 21.30 -32.21 1.83
N ASN A 439 20.96 -32.47 3.09
CA ASN A 439 19.61 -32.22 3.61
C ASN A 439 19.28 -30.74 3.71
N SER A 440 20.20 -29.91 4.22
CA SER A 440 20.00 -28.45 4.37
C SER A 440 19.70 -27.73 3.03
N PRO A 441 20.41 -27.98 1.93
CA PRO A 441 20.07 -27.45 0.61
C PRO A 441 18.65 -27.73 0.13
N ILE A 442 18.12 -28.91 0.43
CA ILE A 442 16.73 -29.28 0.04
C ILE A 442 15.72 -28.46 0.83
N ASP A 443 15.94 -28.27 2.14
CA ASP A 443 15.08 -27.42 2.98
C ASP A 443 15.12 -25.96 2.53
N GLN A 444 16.29 -25.48 2.11
CA GLN A 444 16.45 -24.14 1.54
C GLN A 444 15.73 -23.96 0.21
N LEU A 445 15.67 -24.98 -0.65
CA LEU A 445 14.88 -24.95 -1.88
C LEU A 445 13.39 -24.73 -1.58
N ILE A 446 12.86 -25.42 -0.60
CA ILE A 446 11.45 -25.30 -0.18
C ILE A 446 11.18 -23.90 0.39
N THR A 447 12.08 -23.42 1.23
CA THR A 447 12.00 -22.05 1.79
C THR A 447 12.03 -21.01 0.68
N PHE A 448 12.92 -21.16 -0.29
CA PHE A 448 13.00 -20.29 -1.46
C PHE A 448 11.69 -20.27 -2.29
N ILE A 449 11.09 -21.43 -2.55
CA ILE A 449 9.81 -21.50 -3.29
C ILE A 449 8.71 -20.74 -2.53
N ARG A 450 8.67 -20.88 -1.22
CA ARG A 450 7.74 -20.19 -0.33
C ARG A 450 7.95 -18.67 -0.37
N ASP A 451 9.18 -18.23 -0.14
CA ASP A 451 9.54 -16.82 -0.13
C ASP A 451 9.31 -16.17 -1.49
N MET A 452 9.55 -16.91 -2.59
CA MET A 452 9.23 -16.46 -3.94
C MET A 452 7.73 -16.21 -4.15
N GLN A 453 6.85 -17.04 -3.59
CA GLN A 453 5.40 -16.80 -3.64
C GLN A 453 5.01 -15.54 -2.88
N ASP A 454 5.54 -15.36 -1.66
CA ASP A 454 5.27 -14.18 -0.83
C ASP A 454 5.77 -12.90 -1.48
N VAL A 455 6.98 -12.94 -2.03
CA VAL A 455 7.57 -11.80 -2.75
C VAL A 455 6.80 -11.46 -4.02
N ARG A 456 6.33 -12.45 -4.77
CA ARG A 456 5.52 -12.21 -5.96
C ARG A 456 4.24 -11.42 -5.63
N LEU A 457 3.60 -11.72 -4.50
CA LEU A 457 2.44 -10.97 -4.02
C LEU A 457 2.82 -9.55 -3.60
N SER A 458 3.92 -9.39 -2.89
CA SER A 458 4.45 -8.08 -2.48
C SER A 458 4.83 -7.22 -3.68
N VAL A 459 5.49 -7.80 -4.68
CA VAL A 459 5.86 -7.12 -5.94
C VAL A 459 4.64 -6.67 -6.73
N ASN A 460 3.60 -7.51 -6.82
CA ASN A 460 2.36 -7.12 -7.49
C ASN A 460 1.69 -5.91 -6.81
N ARG A 461 1.65 -5.88 -5.46
CA ARG A 461 1.10 -4.75 -4.70
C ARG A 461 1.92 -3.47 -4.85
N LEU A 462 3.24 -3.58 -4.86
CA LEU A 462 4.12 -2.43 -5.10
C LEU A 462 4.06 -1.97 -6.55
N GLY A 463 3.90 -2.89 -7.50
CA GLY A 463 3.70 -2.61 -8.92
C GLY A 463 2.51 -1.69 -9.19
N GLU A 464 1.43 -1.82 -8.43
CA GLU A 464 0.27 -0.93 -8.53
C GLU A 464 0.61 0.54 -8.27
N ILE A 465 1.47 0.82 -7.27
CA ILE A 465 1.90 2.19 -6.98
C ILE A 465 2.89 2.66 -8.03
N ARG A 466 3.82 1.81 -8.42
CA ARG A 466 4.88 2.16 -9.37
C ARG A 466 4.35 2.49 -10.76
N ASN A 467 3.36 1.73 -11.24
CA ASN A 467 2.79 1.89 -12.57
C ASN A 467 1.79 3.04 -12.65
N LYS A 468 1.31 3.55 -11.50
CA LYS A 468 0.37 4.66 -11.49
C LYS A 468 1.03 5.93 -12.03
N LYS A 469 0.27 6.68 -12.84
CA LYS A 469 0.74 7.94 -13.42
C LYS A 469 1.09 8.94 -12.33
N ASP A 470 2.24 9.59 -12.45
CA ASP A 470 2.62 10.67 -11.58
C ASP A 470 1.71 11.88 -11.81
N GLU A 471 1.51 12.72 -10.79
CA GLU A 471 0.76 13.98 -10.92
C GLU A 471 1.38 14.88 -12.01
N GLU A 472 2.69 14.78 -12.21
CA GLU A 472 3.47 15.56 -13.17
C GLU A 472 4.03 14.73 -14.34
N ASP A 473 3.41 13.63 -14.71
CA ASP A 473 3.97 12.62 -15.64
C ASP A 473 4.28 13.18 -17.06
N ASN A 474 3.75 14.33 -17.43
CA ASN A 474 3.97 14.97 -18.73
C ASN A 474 4.61 16.36 -18.63
N ASN A 475 5.63 16.54 -17.80
CA ASN A 475 6.35 17.80 -17.65
C ASN A 475 7.11 18.29 -18.90
N ARG A 476 7.22 17.45 -19.93
CA ARG A 476 7.83 17.84 -21.21
C ARG A 476 6.82 18.70 -22.00
N GLY A 477 6.97 20.02 -21.93
CA GLY A 477 6.12 20.98 -22.64
C GLY A 477 5.23 21.85 -21.76
N ARG A 478 5.14 21.61 -20.43
CA ARG A 478 4.35 22.49 -19.53
C ARG A 478 5.09 23.77 -19.22
N ILE A 479 4.33 24.87 -19.17
CA ILE A 479 4.83 26.22 -18.88
C ILE A 479 5.31 26.25 -17.43
N ARG A 480 6.59 26.55 -17.22
CA ARG A 480 7.20 26.66 -15.88
C ARG A 480 7.12 28.08 -15.30
N ASN A 481 7.05 29.08 -16.16
CA ASN A 481 6.96 30.47 -15.72
C ASN A 481 5.50 30.82 -15.43
N ILE A 482 5.17 30.99 -14.16
CA ILE A 482 3.83 31.42 -13.73
C ILE A 482 3.79 32.92 -13.77
N PRO A 483 2.90 33.54 -14.58
CA PRO A 483 2.82 34.99 -14.66
C PRO A 483 2.32 35.57 -13.33
N PRO A 484 2.95 36.60 -12.80
CA PRO A 484 2.42 37.34 -11.67
C PRO A 484 1.16 38.14 -12.12
N SER A 485 0.20 38.26 -11.25
CA SER A 485 -0.97 39.15 -11.42
C SER A 485 -1.73 38.95 -12.74
N LYS A 486 -2.23 37.74 -12.97
CA LYS A 486 -3.19 37.41 -14.04
C LYS A 486 -4.51 36.94 -13.44
N ASP A 487 -5.59 37.25 -14.16
CA ASP A 487 -6.92 36.79 -13.79
C ASP A 487 -7.00 35.27 -13.84
N ILE A 488 -7.73 34.70 -12.89
CA ILE A 488 -8.12 33.28 -12.92
C ILE A 488 -9.57 33.24 -13.41
N GLU A 489 -9.79 32.60 -14.55
CA GLU A 489 -11.13 32.41 -15.09
C GLU A 489 -11.55 30.93 -14.97
N ILE A 490 -12.74 30.73 -14.48
CA ILE A 490 -13.38 29.42 -14.37
C ILE A 490 -14.55 29.40 -15.34
N LYS A 491 -14.55 28.44 -16.29
CA LYS A 491 -15.56 28.32 -17.34
C LYS A 491 -16.27 26.99 -17.25
N ASN A 492 -17.57 27.04 -16.95
CA ASN A 492 -18.47 25.89 -16.93
C ASN A 492 -17.95 24.70 -16.09
N LEU A 493 -17.31 25.00 -14.94
CA LEU A 493 -16.65 24.02 -14.10
C LEU A 493 -17.68 23.15 -13.37
N SER A 494 -17.59 21.84 -13.57
CA SER A 494 -18.34 20.85 -12.77
C SER A 494 -17.38 19.81 -12.20
N PHE A 495 -17.65 19.40 -10.95
CA PHE A 495 -16.85 18.42 -10.24
C PHE A 495 -17.67 17.64 -9.22
N SER A 496 -17.39 16.35 -9.08
CA SER A 496 -17.87 15.49 -8.01
C SER A 496 -16.74 14.59 -7.50
N TYR A 497 -16.69 14.37 -6.20
CA TYR A 497 -15.78 13.37 -5.60
C TYR A 497 -16.22 11.94 -5.94
N ASP A 498 -17.53 11.74 -6.08
CA ASP A 498 -18.11 10.49 -6.55
C ASP A 498 -18.86 10.79 -7.85
N PRO A 499 -18.33 10.36 -9.02
CA PRO A 499 -18.96 10.60 -10.32
C PRO A 499 -20.36 9.99 -10.48
N LEU A 500 -20.71 9.03 -9.60
CA LEU A 500 -22.03 8.36 -9.61
C LEU A 500 -23.11 9.14 -8.85
N ASN A 501 -22.73 10.18 -8.09
CA ASN A 501 -23.72 11.04 -7.44
C ASN A 501 -24.45 11.90 -8.47
N GLU A 502 -25.77 11.85 -8.43
CA GLU A 502 -26.65 12.64 -9.29
C GLU A 502 -26.42 14.14 -9.14
N THR A 503 -26.05 14.58 -7.94
CA THR A 503 -25.75 15.99 -7.64
C THR A 503 -24.25 16.21 -7.52
N PRO A 504 -23.60 16.89 -8.49
CA PRO A 504 -22.19 17.21 -8.41
C PRO A 504 -21.91 18.20 -7.26
N THR A 505 -20.72 18.08 -6.66
CA THR A 505 -20.28 18.97 -5.57
C THR A 505 -20.15 20.43 -6.05
N LEU A 506 -19.71 20.61 -7.29
CA LEU A 506 -19.70 21.89 -8.01
C LEU A 506 -20.38 21.68 -9.36
N ASN A 507 -21.29 22.59 -9.71
CA ASN A 507 -22.12 22.45 -10.91
C ASN A 507 -22.13 23.74 -11.72
N HIS A 508 -21.61 23.68 -12.95
CA HIS A 508 -21.59 24.80 -13.90
C HIS A 508 -21.07 26.13 -13.33
N ILE A 509 -19.99 26.10 -12.55
CA ILE A 509 -19.37 27.28 -11.97
C ILE A 509 -18.73 28.11 -13.08
N ASN A 510 -19.15 29.39 -13.17
CA ASN A 510 -18.53 30.41 -14.00
C ASN A 510 -18.10 31.57 -13.10
N LEU A 511 -16.80 31.86 -13.04
CA LEU A 511 -16.26 32.86 -12.13
C LEU A 511 -14.97 33.46 -12.70
N THR A 512 -14.84 34.77 -12.63
CA THR A 512 -13.60 35.47 -12.85
C THR A 512 -13.08 36.03 -11.53
N ILE A 513 -11.83 35.70 -11.20
CA ILE A 513 -11.10 36.19 -10.03
C ILE A 513 -10.09 37.23 -10.56
N PRO A 514 -10.32 38.53 -10.32
CA PRO A 514 -9.46 39.58 -10.89
C PRO A 514 -8.07 39.56 -10.26
N ALA A 515 -7.08 39.83 -11.07
CA ALA A 515 -5.69 39.97 -10.64
C ALA A 515 -5.50 41.13 -9.66
N GLY A 516 -4.70 40.90 -8.62
CA GLY A 516 -4.35 41.93 -7.63
C GLY A 516 -5.51 42.35 -6.71
N LYS A 517 -6.66 41.64 -6.76
CA LYS A 517 -7.84 41.91 -5.97
C LYS A 517 -8.17 40.76 -5.00
N GLN A 518 -8.97 41.07 -4.01
CA GLN A 518 -9.45 40.15 -2.99
C GLN A 518 -10.83 39.63 -3.37
N THR A 519 -10.97 38.33 -3.56
CA THR A 519 -12.25 37.62 -3.76
C THR A 519 -12.60 36.82 -2.55
N ALA A 520 -13.75 37.12 -1.93
CA ALA A 520 -14.29 36.32 -0.82
C ALA A 520 -15.29 35.29 -1.31
N ILE A 521 -15.18 34.04 -0.87
CA ILE A 521 -16.12 32.96 -1.16
C ILE A 521 -16.91 32.66 0.10
N VAL A 522 -18.24 32.81 0.06
CA VAL A 522 -19.14 32.60 1.18
C VAL A 522 -20.22 31.58 0.83
N GLY A 523 -20.85 31.01 1.84
CA GLY A 523 -21.93 30.03 1.66
C GLY A 523 -22.07 29.10 2.87
N MET A 524 -23.14 28.34 2.92
CA MET A 524 -23.35 27.37 4.00
C MET A 524 -22.28 26.27 4.02
N SER A 525 -22.13 25.58 5.16
CA SER A 525 -21.25 24.41 5.23
C SER A 525 -21.70 23.36 4.21
N GLY A 526 -20.74 22.71 3.53
CA GLY A 526 -21.04 21.72 2.49
C GLY A 526 -21.43 22.31 1.12
N SER A 527 -21.40 23.64 0.93
CA SER A 527 -21.77 24.26 -0.37
C SER A 527 -20.72 24.10 -1.48
N GLY A 528 -19.51 23.57 -1.19
CA GLY A 528 -18.46 23.34 -2.18
C GLY A 528 -17.28 24.33 -2.14
N LYS A 529 -17.23 25.27 -1.18
CA LYS A 529 -16.18 26.29 -1.06
C LYS A 529 -14.75 25.73 -1.04
N THR A 530 -14.46 24.84 -0.09
CA THR A 530 -13.15 24.15 0.04
C THR A 530 -12.81 23.34 -1.20
N THR A 531 -13.83 22.72 -1.83
CA THR A 531 -13.65 21.96 -3.08
C THR A 531 -13.21 22.88 -4.21
N LEU A 532 -13.79 24.09 -4.34
CA LEU A 532 -13.38 25.05 -5.35
C LEU A 532 -11.92 25.49 -5.13
N VAL A 533 -11.51 25.78 -3.89
CA VAL A 533 -10.12 26.09 -3.55
C VAL A 533 -9.18 24.94 -3.93
N LYS A 534 -9.52 23.70 -3.60
CA LYS A 534 -8.71 22.53 -3.96
C LYS A 534 -8.57 22.36 -5.48
N MET A 535 -9.59 22.68 -6.25
CA MET A 535 -9.52 22.64 -7.71
C MET A 535 -8.65 23.76 -8.28
N LEU A 536 -8.73 24.98 -7.74
CA LEU A 536 -7.85 26.11 -8.11
C LEU A 536 -6.37 25.79 -7.79
N LEU A 537 -6.11 25.00 -6.77
CA LEU A 537 -4.76 24.50 -6.43
C LEU A 537 -4.33 23.30 -7.28
N GLY A 538 -5.19 22.82 -8.19
CA GLY A 538 -4.91 21.70 -9.06
C GLY A 538 -4.78 20.36 -8.33
N PHE A 539 -5.47 20.14 -7.20
CA PHE A 539 -5.51 18.83 -6.53
C PHE A 539 -6.36 17.83 -7.27
N TYR A 540 -7.41 18.33 -7.97
CA TYR A 540 -8.31 17.51 -8.77
C TYR A 540 -8.47 18.12 -10.15
N PRO A 541 -8.52 17.31 -11.21
CA PRO A 541 -8.90 17.80 -12.54
C PRO A 541 -10.42 18.04 -12.59
N PRO A 542 -10.89 19.06 -13.33
CA PRO A 542 -12.31 19.27 -13.56
C PRO A 542 -12.92 18.10 -14.34
N ALA A 543 -14.17 17.70 -13.95
CA ALA A 543 -14.93 16.70 -14.69
C ALA A 543 -15.48 17.31 -16.00
N LYS A 544 -15.92 18.57 -15.95
CA LYS A 544 -16.33 19.38 -17.11
C LYS A 544 -15.85 20.82 -16.93
N GLY A 545 -15.66 21.51 -18.06
CA GLY A 545 -15.17 22.89 -18.05
C GLY A 545 -13.68 23.00 -17.86
N GLU A 546 -13.19 24.21 -17.60
CA GLU A 546 -11.77 24.50 -17.47
C GLU A 546 -11.50 25.63 -16.47
N ILE A 547 -10.28 25.66 -15.96
CA ILE A 547 -9.70 26.75 -15.18
C ILE A 547 -8.57 27.33 -16.00
N THR A 548 -8.59 28.65 -16.28
CA THR A 548 -7.55 29.31 -17.02
C THR A 548 -6.85 30.39 -16.17
N LEU A 549 -5.56 30.58 -16.39
CA LEU A 549 -4.74 31.62 -15.79
C LEU A 549 -4.20 32.52 -16.92
N GLY A 550 -4.71 33.75 -16.99
CA GLY A 550 -4.37 34.68 -18.09
C GLY A 550 -4.71 34.09 -19.47
N GLY A 551 -5.85 33.42 -19.61
CA GLY A 551 -6.33 32.79 -20.85
C GLY A 551 -5.69 31.44 -21.20
N ILE A 552 -4.73 30.95 -20.43
CA ILE A 552 -4.11 29.62 -20.64
C ILE A 552 -4.64 28.64 -19.61
N ASN A 553 -5.05 27.46 -20.06
CA ASN A 553 -5.55 26.40 -19.17
C ASN A 553 -4.52 26.02 -18.09
N LEU A 554 -4.94 25.93 -16.84
CA LEU A 554 -4.08 25.63 -15.69
C LEU A 554 -3.35 24.29 -15.83
N ASN A 555 -3.93 23.33 -16.53
CA ASN A 555 -3.30 22.03 -16.81
C ASN A 555 -2.07 22.13 -17.74
N ASN A 556 -1.91 23.25 -18.46
CA ASN A 556 -0.74 23.51 -19.30
C ASN A 556 0.44 24.10 -18.51
N TYR A 557 0.20 24.53 -17.28
CA TYR A 557 1.26 24.95 -16.38
C TYR A 557 1.83 23.78 -15.58
N ASN A 558 3.09 23.91 -15.15
CA ASN A 558 3.68 23.01 -14.19
C ASN A 558 3.03 23.21 -12.82
N ILE A 559 2.30 22.21 -12.33
CA ILE A 559 1.50 22.33 -11.12
C ILE A 559 2.34 22.58 -9.86
N ARG A 560 3.57 22.05 -9.80
CA ARG A 560 4.51 22.31 -8.72
C ARG A 560 4.98 23.76 -8.71
N GLN A 561 5.24 24.36 -9.88
CA GLN A 561 5.60 25.77 -9.99
C GLN A 561 4.40 26.66 -9.64
N TRP A 562 3.20 26.28 -10.06
CA TRP A 562 1.96 26.94 -9.65
C TRP A 562 1.84 26.97 -8.11
N ARG A 563 1.90 25.83 -7.46
CA ARG A 563 1.80 25.74 -5.99
C ARG A 563 2.94 26.45 -5.26
N LYS A 564 4.13 26.58 -5.87
CA LYS A 564 5.23 27.40 -5.32
C LYS A 564 4.89 28.88 -5.29
N LYS A 565 4.14 29.38 -6.27
CA LYS A 565 3.69 30.78 -6.33
C LYS A 565 2.39 31.03 -5.57
N CYS A 566 1.81 30.02 -4.96
CA CYS A 566 0.63 30.11 -4.13
C CYS A 566 0.99 30.06 -2.63
N GLY A 567 0.48 31.02 -1.85
CA GLY A 567 0.41 30.95 -0.39
C GLY A 567 -0.89 30.28 0.00
N ILE A 568 -0.82 29.23 0.83
CA ILE A 568 -1.98 28.37 1.08
C ILE A 568 -2.12 28.16 2.59
N VAL A 569 -3.30 28.47 3.11
CA VAL A 569 -3.73 28.08 4.47
C VAL A 569 -5.04 27.33 4.35
N MET A 570 -4.99 26.02 4.56
CA MET A 570 -6.17 25.14 4.54
C MET A 570 -6.76 25.03 5.95
N GLN A 571 -8.03 24.70 6.04
CA GLN A 571 -8.76 24.50 7.30
C GLN A 571 -8.04 23.49 8.20
N ASP A 572 -7.64 22.33 7.65
CA ASP A 572 -6.94 21.25 8.35
C ASP A 572 -5.43 21.28 8.04
N GLY A 573 -4.77 22.41 8.30
CA GLY A 573 -3.35 22.55 8.05
C GLY A 573 -2.48 21.69 8.96
N PHE A 574 -1.44 21.03 8.41
CA PHE A 574 -0.58 20.12 9.14
C PHE A 574 0.69 20.80 9.67
N ILE A 575 1.03 20.53 10.94
CA ILE A 575 2.28 20.94 11.58
C ILE A 575 3.20 19.72 11.68
N PHE A 576 4.38 19.82 11.09
CA PHE A 576 5.39 18.77 11.15
C PHE A 576 6.08 18.73 12.51
N SER A 577 6.54 17.56 12.94
CA SER A 577 7.40 17.40 14.13
C SER A 577 8.81 17.94 13.83
N ASP A 578 8.93 19.26 13.74
CA ASP A 578 10.13 20.01 13.38
C ASP A 578 10.19 21.31 14.20
N SER A 579 11.25 22.11 14.04
CA SER A 579 11.36 23.45 14.60
C SER A 579 10.26 24.37 14.06
N ILE A 580 9.99 25.47 14.78
CA ILE A 580 9.07 26.50 14.31
C ILE A 580 9.58 27.08 12.99
N ALA A 581 10.87 27.35 12.87
CA ALA A 581 11.49 27.80 11.63
C ALA A 581 11.29 26.82 10.49
N GLY A 582 11.51 25.51 10.70
CA GLY A 582 11.27 24.45 9.70
C GLY A 582 9.79 24.32 9.30
N ASN A 583 8.87 24.60 10.21
CA ASN A 583 7.44 24.65 9.91
C ASN A 583 7.00 25.89 9.13
N ILE A 584 7.62 27.05 9.35
CA ILE A 584 7.34 28.28 8.59
C ILE A 584 7.96 28.21 7.20
N ALA A 585 9.19 27.66 7.08
CA ALA A 585 9.95 27.55 5.84
C ALA A 585 10.20 26.08 5.43
N PRO A 586 9.14 25.28 5.16
CA PRO A 586 9.33 23.84 4.90
C PRO A 586 10.09 23.62 3.58
N GLY A 587 11.15 22.77 3.66
CA GLY A 587 11.94 22.38 2.49
C GLY A 587 12.95 23.44 2.01
N VAL A 588 13.25 24.43 2.83
CA VAL A 588 14.29 25.44 2.58
C VAL A 588 15.54 25.07 3.39
N GLU A 589 16.68 24.84 2.71
CA GLU A 589 17.96 24.49 3.38
C GLU A 589 18.53 25.67 4.17
N HIS A 590 18.48 26.88 3.59
CA HIS A 590 18.97 28.10 4.21
C HIS A 590 17.82 29.07 4.43
N ILE A 591 17.33 29.10 5.66
CA ILE A 591 16.19 29.92 6.05
C ILE A 591 16.66 31.38 6.18
N ASP A 592 16.02 32.30 5.44
CA ASP A 592 16.21 33.73 5.59
C ASP A 592 15.57 34.20 6.90
N THR A 593 16.42 34.67 7.82
CA THR A 593 16.01 35.03 9.18
C THR A 593 15.14 36.30 9.20
N GLU A 594 15.41 37.25 8.31
CA GLU A 594 14.65 38.51 8.21
C GLU A 594 13.25 38.24 7.67
N LEU A 595 13.16 37.44 6.61
CA LEU A 595 11.89 37.02 6.04
C LEU A 595 11.09 36.13 7.01
N LEU A 596 11.78 35.28 7.79
CA LEU A 596 11.18 34.45 8.83
C LEU A 596 10.52 35.30 9.91
N ARG A 597 11.23 36.31 10.44
CA ARG A 597 10.70 37.24 11.42
C ARG A 597 9.57 38.11 10.85
N TYR A 598 9.73 38.57 9.64
CA TYR A 598 8.68 39.29 8.93
C TYR A 598 7.39 38.49 8.85
N ALA A 599 7.49 37.20 8.43
CA ALA A 599 6.35 36.30 8.32
C ALA A 599 5.69 36.05 9.68
N ALA A 600 6.48 35.85 10.72
CA ALA A 600 5.98 35.66 12.10
C ALA A 600 5.29 36.93 12.63
N ARG A 601 5.80 38.12 12.29
CA ARG A 601 5.22 39.44 12.66
C ARG A 601 3.87 39.68 11.98
N ILE A 602 3.74 39.34 10.69
CA ILE A 602 2.47 39.44 9.97
C ILE A 602 1.44 38.46 10.58
N ALA A 603 1.86 37.23 10.90
CA ALA A 603 1.00 36.24 11.52
C ALA A 603 0.73 36.48 13.03
N ASN A 604 1.25 37.58 13.60
CA ASN A 604 1.12 37.95 15.00
C ASN A 604 1.53 36.84 15.99
N ILE A 605 2.65 36.16 15.70
CA ILE A 605 3.15 35.04 16.52
C ILE A 605 4.60 35.23 16.98
N GLU A 606 5.28 36.32 16.54
CA GLU A 606 6.68 36.63 16.86
C GLU A 606 6.93 36.68 18.36
N GLU A 607 6.14 37.45 19.14
CA GLU A 607 6.27 37.58 20.59
C GLU A 607 6.16 36.21 21.29
N TYR A 608 5.22 35.39 20.87
CA TYR A 608 5.08 34.05 21.42
C TYR A 608 6.32 33.20 21.14
N ILE A 609 6.84 33.25 19.90
CA ILE A 609 8.04 32.48 19.53
C ILE A 609 9.24 32.94 20.34
N GLU A 610 9.43 34.26 20.50
CA GLU A 610 10.53 34.83 21.28
C GLU A 610 10.41 34.57 22.80
N SER A 611 9.21 34.35 23.31
CA SER A 611 9.00 33.94 24.71
C SER A 611 9.44 32.50 24.99
N LEU A 612 9.63 31.68 23.97
CA LEU A 612 10.06 30.27 24.12
C LEU A 612 11.58 30.21 24.36
N PRO A 613 12.06 29.29 25.22
CA PRO A 613 13.49 29.18 25.55
C PRO A 613 14.42 28.99 24.34
N MET A 614 13.97 28.30 23.29
CA MET A 614 14.71 28.08 22.06
C MET A 614 14.24 28.93 20.89
N GLY A 615 13.30 29.85 21.09
CA GLY A 615 12.74 30.71 20.06
C GLY A 615 12.31 29.93 18.81
N TYR A 616 12.75 30.36 17.64
CA TYR A 616 12.45 29.70 16.36
C TYR A 616 12.95 28.26 16.21
N ASN A 617 13.94 27.84 17.02
CA ASN A 617 14.46 26.49 17.03
C ASN A 617 13.64 25.52 17.92
N THR A 618 12.60 26.02 18.59
CA THR A 618 11.71 25.19 19.41
C THR A 618 11.02 24.13 18.55
N LYS A 619 11.20 22.87 18.89
CA LYS A 619 10.54 21.74 18.23
C LYS A 619 9.06 21.73 18.60
N ILE A 620 8.19 21.65 17.61
CA ILE A 620 6.73 21.63 17.73
C ILE A 620 6.15 20.39 17.04
N GLY A 621 4.85 20.16 17.16
CA GLY A 621 4.16 19.01 16.58
C GLY A 621 3.93 17.89 17.60
N GLN A 622 3.70 16.68 17.13
CA GLN A 622 3.35 15.54 18.01
C GLN A 622 4.46 15.16 19.01
N GLU A 623 5.72 15.37 18.64
CA GLU A 623 6.89 15.03 19.47
C GLU A 623 7.55 16.25 20.11
N GLY A 624 6.93 17.42 20.03
CA GLY A 624 7.49 18.67 20.51
C GLY A 624 6.55 19.43 21.43
N HIS A 625 6.81 20.74 21.58
CA HIS A 625 5.98 21.63 22.35
C HIS A 625 4.54 21.69 21.79
N GLY A 626 3.55 21.50 22.65
CA GLY A 626 2.16 21.56 22.26
C GLY A 626 1.73 22.97 21.88
N LEU A 627 0.97 23.10 20.80
CA LEU A 627 0.44 24.37 20.33
C LEU A 627 -1.07 24.42 20.49
N SER A 628 -1.60 25.57 20.89
CA SER A 628 -3.03 25.83 20.79
C SER A 628 -3.47 25.86 19.32
N GLN A 629 -4.75 25.64 19.04
CA GLN A 629 -5.28 25.66 17.68
C GLN A 629 -5.04 27.04 17.00
N GLY A 630 -5.16 28.14 17.74
CA GLY A 630 -4.85 29.47 17.24
C GLY A 630 -3.36 29.67 16.93
N GLN A 631 -2.45 29.10 17.74
CA GLN A 631 -1.00 29.15 17.46
C GLN A 631 -0.66 28.33 16.22
N LYS A 632 -1.24 27.14 16.03
CA LYS A 632 -1.09 26.36 14.82
C LYS A 632 -1.50 27.15 13.58
N GLN A 633 -2.65 27.80 13.64
CA GLN A 633 -3.19 28.59 12.54
C GLN A 633 -2.27 29.76 12.19
N ARG A 634 -1.73 30.47 13.20
CA ARG A 634 -0.76 31.57 13.01
C ARG A 634 0.54 31.08 12.36
N ILE A 635 1.05 29.90 12.72
CA ILE A 635 2.23 29.30 12.05
C ILE A 635 1.91 28.97 10.58
N LEU A 636 0.72 28.46 10.27
CA LEU A 636 0.31 28.20 8.90
C LEU A 636 0.17 29.50 8.07
N ILE A 637 -0.31 30.60 8.68
CA ILE A 637 -0.32 31.93 8.07
C ILE A 637 1.11 32.40 7.82
N ALA A 638 2.02 32.30 8.82
CA ALA A 638 3.44 32.64 8.64
C ALA A 638 4.09 31.84 7.51
N ARG A 639 3.77 30.52 7.39
CA ARG A 639 4.21 29.66 6.28
C ARG A 639 3.77 30.19 4.92
N ALA A 640 2.53 30.64 4.80
CA ALA A 640 2.01 31.20 3.56
C ALA A 640 2.68 32.55 3.22
N VAL A 641 2.92 33.40 4.21
CA VAL A 641 3.59 34.71 4.06
C VAL A 641 5.06 34.54 3.68
N TYR A 642 5.79 33.62 4.30
CA TYR A 642 7.21 33.34 4.02
C TYR A 642 7.50 33.00 2.56
N LYS A 643 6.53 32.41 1.85
CA LYS A 643 6.67 32.07 0.42
C LYS A 643 6.69 33.29 -0.52
N GLU A 644 6.33 34.48 -0.05
CA GLU A 644 6.12 35.68 -0.88
C GLU A 644 5.27 35.38 -2.13
N PRO A 645 4.05 34.85 -1.96
CA PRO A 645 3.24 34.38 -3.06
C PRO A 645 2.65 35.48 -3.88
N HIS A 646 2.36 35.20 -5.17
CA HIS A 646 1.56 36.08 -6.05
C HIS A 646 0.06 35.83 -5.91
N TYR A 647 -0.31 34.56 -5.58
CA TYR A 647 -1.68 34.10 -5.39
C TYR A 647 -1.83 33.55 -3.98
N ILE A 648 -2.91 33.89 -3.29
CA ILE A 648 -3.10 33.52 -1.89
C ILE A 648 -4.47 32.87 -1.73
N PHE A 649 -4.49 31.72 -1.04
CA PHE A 649 -5.69 30.93 -0.77
C PHE A 649 -5.83 30.72 0.74
N PHE A 650 -6.85 31.33 1.33
CA PHE A 650 -7.19 31.13 2.73
C PHE A 650 -8.53 30.39 2.83
N ASP A 651 -8.49 29.18 3.37
CA ASP A 651 -9.68 28.39 3.65
C ASP A 651 -9.91 28.35 5.17
N GLU A 652 -10.84 29.19 5.63
CA GLU A 652 -11.18 29.34 7.05
C GLU A 652 -9.97 29.65 7.95
N ALA A 653 -9.00 30.40 7.46
CA ALA A 653 -7.70 30.64 8.09
C ALA A 653 -7.76 31.38 9.44
N THR A 654 -8.91 31.90 9.87
CA THR A 654 -9.05 32.68 11.11
C THR A 654 -10.05 32.10 12.11
N ASN A 655 -10.68 30.96 11.83
CA ASN A 655 -11.76 30.42 12.64
C ASN A 655 -11.36 30.07 14.09
N ALA A 656 -10.13 29.64 14.32
CA ALA A 656 -9.62 29.28 15.65
C ALA A 656 -8.98 30.45 16.40
N LEU A 657 -9.07 31.70 15.88
CA LEU A 657 -8.51 32.88 16.51
C LEU A 657 -9.56 33.59 17.37
N ASP A 658 -9.13 34.14 18.50
CA ASP A 658 -9.94 35.07 19.27
C ASP A 658 -10.11 36.39 18.55
N ALA A 659 -11.15 37.13 18.83
CA ALA A 659 -11.55 38.34 18.11
C ALA A 659 -10.47 39.44 18.09
N ASN A 660 -9.64 39.58 19.11
CA ASN A 660 -8.58 40.57 19.17
C ASN A 660 -7.40 40.17 18.27
N ASN A 661 -6.96 38.93 18.35
CA ASN A 661 -5.91 38.41 17.48
C ASN A 661 -6.36 38.40 16.02
N GLU A 662 -7.63 38.03 15.74
CA GLU A 662 -8.17 38.06 14.38
C GLU A 662 -8.08 39.48 13.78
N ARG A 663 -8.57 40.52 14.50
CA ARG A 663 -8.48 41.91 13.99
C ARG A 663 -7.04 42.36 13.72
N THR A 664 -6.13 42.03 14.66
CA THR A 664 -4.72 42.39 14.50
C THR A 664 -4.08 41.71 13.31
N ILE A 665 -4.33 40.41 13.16
CA ILE A 665 -3.81 39.62 12.03
C ILE A 665 -4.41 40.12 10.72
N MET A 666 -5.73 40.34 10.67
CA MET A 666 -6.39 40.81 9.45
C MET A 666 -5.85 42.18 9.02
N SER A 667 -5.66 43.13 9.91
CA SER A 667 -5.08 44.46 9.57
C SER A 667 -3.64 44.36 9.06
N LYS A 668 -2.84 43.44 9.58
CA LYS A 668 -1.48 43.16 9.09
C LYS A 668 -1.51 42.44 7.75
N LEU A 669 -2.43 41.47 7.57
CA LEU A 669 -2.62 40.74 6.32
C LEU A 669 -3.17 41.61 5.21
N GLU A 670 -4.09 42.54 5.46
CA GLU A 670 -4.59 43.48 4.45
C GLU A 670 -3.45 44.25 3.74
N LYS A 671 -2.46 44.70 4.53
CA LYS A 671 -1.26 45.35 3.97
C LYS A 671 -0.42 44.41 3.13
N PHE A 672 -0.28 43.15 3.56
CA PHE A 672 0.46 42.10 2.85
C PHE A 672 -0.24 41.67 1.57
N LEU A 673 -1.59 41.67 1.56
CA LEU A 673 -2.43 41.26 0.44
C LEU A 673 -2.54 42.32 -0.67
N GLN A 674 -2.19 43.58 -0.40
CA GLN A 674 -2.27 44.65 -1.39
C GLN A 674 -1.49 44.29 -2.66
N GLY A 675 -2.16 44.41 -3.82
CA GLY A 675 -1.58 44.07 -5.14
C GLY A 675 -1.40 42.58 -5.41
N LYS A 676 -1.81 41.69 -4.51
CA LYS A 676 -1.79 40.24 -4.69
C LYS A 676 -3.21 39.70 -4.97
N THR A 677 -3.30 38.66 -5.78
CA THR A 677 -4.58 38.00 -6.03
C THR A 677 -4.89 37.08 -4.84
N SER A 678 -5.95 37.40 -4.09
CA SER A 678 -6.31 36.60 -2.89
C SER A 678 -7.71 36.07 -2.96
N ILE A 679 -7.84 34.78 -2.58
CA ILE A 679 -9.10 34.05 -2.48
C ILE A 679 -9.27 33.64 -1.02
N ILE A 680 -10.34 34.13 -0.39
CA ILE A 680 -10.61 33.91 1.03
C ILE A 680 -11.96 33.24 1.19
N VAL A 681 -11.96 31.99 1.67
CA VAL A 681 -13.17 31.32 2.13
C VAL A 681 -13.41 31.75 3.56
N ALA A 682 -14.48 32.47 3.80
CA ALA A 682 -14.77 33.03 5.11
C ALA A 682 -16.16 32.70 5.60
N HIS A 683 -16.25 32.49 6.89
CA HIS A 683 -17.50 32.34 7.64
C HIS A 683 -17.84 33.57 8.51
N ARG A 684 -16.91 34.55 8.63
CA ARG A 684 -17.09 35.74 9.44
C ARG A 684 -17.23 36.98 8.56
N LEU A 685 -18.22 37.81 8.93
CA LEU A 685 -18.50 39.05 8.21
C LEU A 685 -17.33 40.03 8.20
N SER A 686 -16.55 40.09 9.28
CA SER A 686 -15.34 40.94 9.38
C SER A 686 -14.34 40.70 8.26
N THR A 687 -14.21 39.46 7.81
CA THR A 687 -13.26 39.06 6.77
C THR A 687 -13.81 39.33 5.36
N VAL A 688 -15.13 39.32 5.18
CA VAL A 688 -15.78 39.38 3.87
C VAL A 688 -16.07 40.85 3.46
N ARG A 689 -16.33 41.70 4.43
CA ARG A 689 -16.83 43.10 4.19
C ARG A 689 -15.91 43.95 3.33
N HIS A 690 -14.60 43.71 3.40
CA HIS A 690 -13.59 44.50 2.69
C HIS A 690 -13.14 43.87 1.37
N ALA A 691 -13.74 42.75 0.97
CA ALA A 691 -13.39 42.09 -0.29
C ALA A 691 -13.90 42.88 -1.50
N ASP A 692 -13.06 42.98 -2.54
CA ASP A 692 -13.40 43.62 -3.80
C ASP A 692 -14.52 42.89 -4.55
N ASN A 693 -14.59 41.58 -4.37
CA ASN A 693 -15.61 40.72 -4.99
C ASN A 693 -16.05 39.62 -4.00
N ILE A 694 -17.33 39.47 -3.80
CA ILE A 694 -17.92 38.44 -2.97
C ILE A 694 -18.68 37.46 -3.85
N VAL A 695 -18.40 36.17 -3.71
CA VAL A 695 -19.03 35.07 -4.43
C VAL A 695 -19.82 34.20 -3.44
N VAL A 696 -21.10 34.10 -3.63
CA VAL A 696 -21.98 33.27 -2.78
C VAL A 696 -22.19 31.93 -3.47
N ILE A 697 -21.79 30.84 -2.81
CA ILE A 697 -22.02 29.47 -3.30
C ILE A 697 -23.11 28.82 -2.48
N GLU A 698 -24.13 28.32 -3.17
CA GLU A 698 -25.21 27.53 -2.59
C GLU A 698 -25.41 26.24 -3.38
N LYS A 699 -25.35 25.08 -2.70
CA LYS A 699 -25.54 23.75 -3.32
C LYS A 699 -24.70 23.51 -4.58
N GLY A 700 -23.44 23.99 -4.56
CA GLY A 700 -22.50 23.77 -5.65
C GLY A 700 -22.65 24.72 -6.84
N ILE A 701 -23.51 25.73 -6.79
CA ILE A 701 -23.67 26.75 -7.83
C ILE A 701 -23.36 28.14 -7.29
N ILE A 702 -22.94 29.08 -8.16
CA ILE A 702 -22.81 30.49 -7.80
C ILE A 702 -24.22 31.09 -7.83
N ALA A 703 -24.68 31.54 -6.66
CA ALA A 703 -26.00 32.15 -6.52
C ALA A 703 -25.95 33.67 -6.67
N GLU A 704 -24.93 34.31 -6.12
CA GLU A 704 -24.79 35.77 -6.14
C GLU A 704 -23.32 36.17 -6.27
N THR A 705 -23.05 37.28 -6.95
CA THR A 705 -21.72 37.94 -7.01
C THR A 705 -21.88 39.44 -6.92
N GLY A 706 -20.92 40.11 -6.29
CA GLY A 706 -20.91 41.58 -6.15
C GLY A 706 -20.10 42.07 -4.95
N THR A 707 -20.15 43.33 -4.65
CA THR A 707 -19.57 43.93 -3.46
C THR A 707 -20.51 43.78 -2.25
N HIS A 708 -20.00 44.01 -1.04
CA HIS A 708 -20.78 43.94 0.18
C HIS A 708 -22.06 44.80 0.11
N GLU A 709 -21.93 46.02 -0.35
CA GLU A 709 -23.03 47.00 -0.45
C GLU A 709 -24.09 46.57 -1.48
N GLU A 710 -23.66 46.07 -2.65
CA GLU A 710 -24.56 45.57 -3.68
C GLU A 710 -25.35 44.35 -3.23
N LEU A 711 -24.69 43.42 -2.54
CA LEU A 711 -25.34 42.19 -2.08
C LEU A 711 -26.27 42.41 -0.88
N ILE A 712 -25.96 43.37 -0.01
CA ILE A 712 -26.87 43.78 1.07
C ILE A 712 -28.12 44.44 0.49
N ALA A 713 -27.96 45.32 -0.55
CA ALA A 713 -29.07 45.98 -1.20
C ALA A 713 -30.02 45.02 -1.94
N LYS A 714 -29.49 43.91 -2.49
CA LYS A 714 -30.28 42.86 -3.15
C LYS A 714 -31.16 42.04 -2.18
N LYS A 715 -30.87 42.06 -0.86
CA LYS A 715 -31.58 41.30 0.16
C LYS A 715 -31.72 39.78 -0.14
N GLY A 716 -30.75 39.22 -0.82
CA GLY A 716 -30.72 37.84 -1.25
C GLY A 716 -30.15 36.86 -0.23
N ILE A 717 -29.44 35.85 -0.72
CA ILE A 717 -28.84 34.78 0.12
C ILE A 717 -27.73 35.37 1.00
N TYR A 718 -26.89 36.26 0.43
CA TYR A 718 -25.84 36.94 1.18
C TYR A 718 -26.41 37.73 2.37
N TYR A 719 -27.46 38.50 2.14
CA TYR A 719 -28.12 39.25 3.19
C TYR A 719 -28.63 38.35 4.33
N ARG A 720 -29.20 37.19 4.00
CA ARG A 720 -29.64 36.22 5.00
C ARG A 720 -28.47 35.64 5.81
N LEU A 721 -27.33 35.34 5.15
CA LEU A 721 -26.13 34.86 5.84
C LEU A 721 -25.57 35.90 6.81
N VAL A 722 -25.53 37.18 6.39
CA VAL A 722 -25.06 38.31 7.21
C VAL A 722 -26.00 38.57 8.37
N LYS A 723 -27.32 38.57 8.13
CA LYS A 723 -28.33 38.77 9.17
C LYS A 723 -28.26 37.72 10.27
N ASN A 724 -28.12 36.46 9.91
CA ASN A 724 -27.98 35.37 10.88
C ASN A 724 -26.70 35.45 11.72
N GLN A 725 -25.66 36.14 11.24
CA GLN A 725 -24.42 36.37 12.00
C GLN A 725 -24.50 37.60 12.92
N LEU A 726 -25.34 38.56 12.62
CA LEU A 726 -25.54 39.76 13.43
C LEU A 726 -26.55 39.56 14.57
N GLU A 727 -27.42 38.53 14.48
CA GLU A 727 -28.37 38.15 15.50
C GLU A 727 -27.79 37.19 16.55
N LEU A 728 -26.52 36.80 16.45
CA LEU A 728 -25.72 36.09 17.44
C LEU A 728 -24.72 37.04 18.10
#